data_61ab6aeb844904ed5aed680494d81bcf
#
_entry.id   61ab6aeb844904ed5aed680494d81bcf
#
_cell.length_a   1.000
_cell.length_b   1.000
_cell.length_c   1.000
_cell.angle_alpha   90.00
_cell.angle_beta   90.00
_cell.angle_gamma   90.00
#
_symmetry.space_group_name_H-M   'P 1'
#
loop_
_entity.id
_entity.type
_entity.pdbx_description
1 polymer ?
#
loop_
_entity_poly.entity_id
_entity_poly.type
_entity_poly.pdbx_seq_one_letter_code
_entity_poly.pdbx_strand_id
1 'polypeptide(L)'
;MMSSNEIREKFLSYFESKGHTRVESSSLVPQNDPTLLFTNAGMNQFKDVFLGLKTLPYKRAVSCQKCVRAGGKHNDLESVGRTARHHTFFEMLGNFSFGDYFKKEAIAYAWEFLTDVLKLPKDQLWVSVFKEDEEAFQLWQAYLPKERIVRLGEKDNFWSMGETGPCGPCSEIYIDRGIEHKCDAEECALGKCDCDRWRELWNLVFMQYNRDENGVMTPLPKPSIDTGMGLERIATVMQGVYSNYDTDLLRPLITFIEDMTKKEYKDNEQGFAFRVIADHSRAITFLISDGVIPGNEGRNYVLRRIIRRAARYGKELGLNEPFLYKVVPKVVELMKDAYPELEKNMPYIQKVVKAEEEKFLETLNDGLRILRENIEDLLKENKKEIPGNIAFVLYDTYGFPIDLTCDIAQENGMKVDIKTFEELMNKQREKAKAARKSEYEIDELASVLSPLAPTAFVGYENFETESQVQFILAGKAAVEKCDDTKQDVIVVLDKTPFYAESGGQVGDTGVIENKDFLFKVTDTQKTPDGKIYYRGRIERGSVSIGEKVTAKIDVERRLNISRNHSATHLLHKALKEVLGEHVNQSGSLVDEHKLRFDFSHFSSLTPDEIRQVEFKVNHVILKNLPVSIYQTTLREAREQGVIALFNEKYQENVRVVCFGDYSKELCGGTHVKSTGEIGLFKIISESSVGSGLRRIEGVCGFNLMNYLYENLEILDKASKLLKTSPEELLKKIDELTGQLKEQERMLESLKQQLANSEVEEIVQKVKPVNGINVISARANAKSIDDLRMMVDTLRQKIKTGIIVLGSCSDNKVLFVVGVTDDLTKKGYNAGEIIKKVAKIAGGGGGGRPDFAQAGGKNPDKLDEALNAVFAIIEELQNKI
;
A
#
# COMPACT_ATOMS: atom_id res chain seq x y z
N MET A 1 20.79 -33.96 21.46
CA MET A 1 20.18 -32.62 21.37
C MET A 1 18.90 -32.79 20.56
N MET A 2 17.73 -32.38 21.08
CA MET A 2 16.45 -32.60 20.45
C MET A 2 16.14 -31.48 19.47
N SER A 3 15.77 -31.80 18.22
CA SER A 3 15.43 -30.76 17.23
C SER A 3 14.04 -30.18 17.51
N SER A 4 13.76 -28.99 16.99
CA SER A 4 12.46 -28.35 17.12
C SER A 4 11.35 -29.17 16.44
N ASN A 5 11.63 -29.86 15.32
CA ASN A 5 10.71 -30.81 14.69
C ASN A 5 10.38 -32.00 15.60
N GLU A 6 11.37 -32.55 16.31
CA GLU A 6 11.14 -33.63 17.28
C GLU A 6 10.33 -33.17 18.49
N ILE A 7 10.55 -31.94 18.98
CA ILE A 7 9.78 -31.35 20.10
C ILE A 7 8.31 -31.21 19.68
N ARG A 8 8.07 -30.63 18.49
CA ARG A 8 6.75 -30.41 17.92
C ARG A 8 5.99 -31.75 17.81
N GLU A 9 6.62 -32.75 17.22
CA GLU A 9 5.99 -34.08 17.04
C GLU A 9 5.76 -34.80 18.38
N LYS A 10 6.69 -34.73 19.32
CA LYS A 10 6.51 -35.30 20.65
C LYS A 10 5.34 -34.67 21.40
N PHE A 11 5.16 -33.36 21.28
CA PHE A 11 4.04 -32.64 21.89
C PHE A 11 2.71 -33.12 21.28
N LEU A 12 2.60 -33.11 19.98
CA LEU A 12 1.39 -33.50 19.27
C LEU A 12 1.02 -34.96 19.56
N SER A 13 1.97 -35.89 19.42
CA SER A 13 1.76 -37.30 19.65
C SER A 13 1.47 -37.62 21.11
N TYR A 14 2.09 -36.92 22.08
CA TYR A 14 1.79 -37.08 23.50
C TYR A 14 0.31 -36.79 23.79
N PHE A 15 -0.19 -35.61 23.32
CA PHE A 15 -1.59 -35.27 23.57
C PHE A 15 -2.56 -36.09 22.73
N GLU A 16 -2.20 -36.58 21.54
CA GLU A 16 -2.99 -37.58 20.84
C GLU A 16 -3.16 -38.87 21.70
N SER A 17 -2.09 -39.32 22.39
CA SER A 17 -2.16 -40.45 23.31
C SER A 17 -3.07 -40.21 24.53
N LYS A 18 -3.33 -38.90 24.87
CA LYS A 18 -4.27 -38.49 25.93
C LYS A 18 -5.69 -38.23 25.36
N GLY A 19 -5.97 -38.63 24.13
CA GLY A 19 -7.29 -38.52 23.50
C GLY A 19 -7.59 -37.12 22.89
N HIS A 20 -6.60 -36.31 22.58
CA HIS A 20 -6.77 -35.06 21.87
C HIS A 20 -6.76 -35.29 20.36
N THR A 21 -7.59 -34.55 19.64
CA THR A 21 -7.56 -34.54 18.17
C THR A 21 -6.48 -33.56 17.71
N ARG A 22 -5.57 -34.02 16.86
CA ARG A 22 -4.58 -33.15 16.22
C ARG A 22 -5.29 -32.24 15.22
N VAL A 23 -5.10 -30.94 15.39
CA VAL A 23 -5.70 -29.93 14.54
C VAL A 23 -4.57 -29.11 13.90
N GLU A 24 -4.68 -28.87 12.60
CA GLU A 24 -3.71 -28.07 11.85
C GLU A 24 -3.67 -26.61 12.33
N SER A 25 -2.54 -25.97 12.10
CA SER A 25 -2.41 -24.52 12.35
C SER A 25 -3.38 -23.73 11.48
N SER A 26 -4.15 -22.86 12.10
CA SER A 26 -4.96 -21.89 11.34
C SER A 26 -4.10 -20.82 10.69
N SER A 27 -4.69 -20.08 9.74
CA SER A 27 -4.05 -18.91 9.12
C SER A 27 -3.68 -17.86 10.15
N LEU A 28 -2.61 -17.13 9.89
CA LEU A 28 -2.23 -15.92 10.63
C LEU A 28 -3.25 -14.79 10.48
N VAL A 29 -4.10 -14.84 9.44
CA VAL A 29 -5.22 -13.92 9.25
C VAL A 29 -6.47 -14.55 9.87
N PRO A 30 -6.96 -14.06 11.02
CA PRO A 30 -8.14 -14.59 11.67
C PRO A 30 -9.37 -14.52 10.76
N GLN A 31 -10.06 -15.63 10.59
CA GLN A 31 -11.33 -15.65 9.87
C GLN A 31 -12.45 -15.24 10.84
N ASN A 32 -13.27 -14.26 10.44
CA ASN A 32 -14.46 -13.80 11.19
C ASN A 32 -14.16 -13.11 12.54
N ASP A 33 -12.97 -12.62 12.79
CA ASP A 33 -12.68 -11.83 13.98
C ASP A 33 -12.06 -10.47 13.62
N PRO A 34 -12.86 -9.40 13.54
CA PRO A 34 -12.37 -8.04 13.22
C PRO A 34 -11.57 -7.41 14.38
N THR A 35 -11.65 -7.98 15.59
CA THR A 35 -10.96 -7.43 16.76
C THR A 35 -9.47 -7.75 16.81
N LEU A 36 -9.02 -8.75 16.03
CA LEU A 36 -7.64 -9.19 15.95
C LEU A 36 -7.01 -8.87 14.60
N LEU A 37 -5.82 -8.28 14.63
CA LEU A 37 -5.02 -8.11 13.41
C LEU A 37 -4.47 -9.45 12.91
N PHE A 38 -3.92 -10.26 13.81
CA PHE A 38 -3.32 -11.55 13.51
C PHE A 38 -3.70 -12.58 14.54
N THR A 39 -3.60 -13.85 14.18
CA THR A 39 -3.62 -14.96 15.13
C THR A 39 -2.42 -14.83 16.06
N ASN A 40 -2.66 -14.57 17.34
CA ASN A 40 -1.66 -14.27 18.37
C ASN A 40 -1.55 -15.35 19.46
N ALA A 41 -2.45 -16.34 19.43
CA ALA A 41 -2.51 -17.47 20.39
C ALA A 41 -3.16 -18.70 19.75
N GLY A 42 -2.86 -19.89 20.29
CA GLY A 42 -3.40 -21.16 19.80
C GLY A 42 -4.92 -21.25 19.86
N MET A 43 -5.52 -20.59 20.85
CA MET A 43 -6.96 -20.63 21.08
C MET A 43 -7.79 -19.83 20.06
N ASN A 44 -7.17 -18.95 19.27
CA ASN A 44 -7.94 -18.05 18.39
C ASN A 44 -8.87 -18.81 17.42
N GLN A 45 -8.42 -19.94 16.87
CA GLN A 45 -9.23 -20.78 15.99
C GLN A 45 -10.40 -21.48 16.72
N PHE A 46 -10.39 -21.53 18.05
CA PHE A 46 -11.39 -22.18 18.90
C PHE A 46 -12.27 -21.18 19.66
N LYS A 47 -12.15 -19.87 19.43
CA LYS A 47 -12.90 -18.83 20.13
C LYS A 47 -14.40 -19.12 20.22
N ASP A 48 -15.03 -19.43 19.09
CA ASP A 48 -16.46 -19.68 18.99
C ASP A 48 -16.87 -20.98 19.74
N VAL A 49 -15.93 -21.92 19.89
CA VAL A 49 -16.15 -23.15 20.64
C VAL A 49 -16.15 -22.86 22.16
N PHE A 50 -15.21 -22.04 22.64
CA PHE A 50 -15.18 -21.60 24.04
C PHE A 50 -16.42 -20.78 24.42
N LEU A 51 -16.91 -19.97 23.49
CA LEU A 51 -18.13 -19.17 23.67
C LEU A 51 -19.42 -20.00 23.55
N GLY A 52 -19.33 -21.27 23.13
CA GLY A 52 -20.50 -22.14 22.91
C GLY A 52 -21.25 -21.84 21.60
N LEU A 53 -20.72 -20.97 20.73
CA LEU A 53 -21.34 -20.59 19.47
C LEU A 53 -21.13 -21.66 18.39
N LYS A 54 -20.14 -22.53 18.57
CA LYS A 54 -19.81 -23.62 17.64
C LYS A 54 -19.56 -24.91 18.41
N THR A 55 -20.02 -26.03 17.87
CA THR A 55 -19.76 -27.38 18.41
C THR A 55 -18.86 -28.14 17.47
N LEU A 56 -17.82 -28.81 18.02
CA LEU A 56 -16.90 -29.67 17.27
C LEU A 56 -17.24 -31.14 17.52
N PRO A 57 -16.85 -32.09 16.62
CA PRO A 57 -17.05 -33.51 16.81
C PRO A 57 -16.12 -34.12 17.89
N TYR A 58 -15.24 -33.33 18.47
CA TYR A 58 -14.30 -33.69 19.53
C TYR A 58 -14.35 -32.66 20.68
N LYS A 59 -13.93 -33.05 21.87
CA LYS A 59 -13.88 -32.19 23.07
C LYS A 59 -12.47 -31.82 23.51
N ARG A 60 -11.45 -32.42 22.90
CA ARG A 60 -10.03 -32.17 23.15
C ARG A 60 -9.33 -31.91 21.85
N ALA A 61 -8.48 -30.91 21.80
CA ALA A 61 -7.65 -30.62 20.63
C ALA A 61 -6.19 -30.41 21.03
N VAL A 62 -5.28 -30.65 20.11
CA VAL A 62 -3.87 -30.31 20.20
C VAL A 62 -3.41 -29.70 18.88
N SER A 63 -2.63 -28.61 18.93
CA SER A 63 -2.09 -27.98 17.73
C SER A 63 -0.72 -27.36 17.99
N CYS A 64 0.04 -27.19 16.91
CA CYS A 64 1.17 -26.28 16.84
C CYS A 64 0.74 -25.09 15.99
N GLN A 65 0.35 -23.98 16.62
CA GLN A 65 -0.23 -22.82 15.96
C GLN A 65 0.83 -21.80 15.63
N LYS A 66 0.90 -21.39 14.36
CA LYS A 66 1.67 -20.20 13.94
C LYS A 66 1.02 -18.93 14.48
N CYS A 67 1.81 -18.08 15.13
CA CYS A 67 1.37 -16.85 15.79
C CYS A 67 2.20 -15.65 15.36
N VAL A 68 1.57 -14.47 15.29
CA VAL A 68 2.24 -13.19 15.08
C VAL A 68 1.83 -12.19 16.16
N ARG A 69 2.84 -11.57 16.81
CA ARG A 69 2.69 -10.49 17.78
C ARG A 69 3.45 -9.24 17.32
N ALA A 70 2.85 -8.52 16.36
CA ALA A 70 3.44 -7.33 15.75
C ALA A 70 2.37 -6.25 15.52
N GLY A 71 1.66 -5.85 16.57
CA GLY A 71 0.60 -4.85 16.55
C GLY A 71 -0.61 -5.25 17.38
N GLY A 72 -1.46 -4.29 17.73
CA GLY A 72 -2.60 -4.49 18.62
C GLY A 72 -2.17 -4.60 20.09
N LYS A 73 -2.97 -5.32 20.90
CA LYS A 73 -2.73 -5.47 22.36
C LYS A 73 -1.43 -6.23 22.66
N HIS A 74 -1.10 -7.24 21.86
CA HIS A 74 0.13 -8.02 21.98
C HIS A 74 1.10 -7.59 20.87
N ASN A 75 2.12 -6.82 21.23
CA ASN A 75 3.10 -6.27 20.29
C ASN A 75 4.52 -6.43 20.85
N ASP A 76 5.26 -7.38 20.30
CA ASP A 76 6.64 -7.68 20.69
C ASP A 76 7.69 -7.04 19.77
N LEU A 77 7.27 -6.30 18.73
CA LEU A 77 8.14 -5.81 17.66
C LEU A 77 9.36 -5.01 18.15
N GLU A 78 9.17 -4.19 19.19
CA GLU A 78 10.25 -3.36 19.76
C GLU A 78 11.24 -4.18 20.58
N SER A 79 10.80 -5.30 21.16
CA SER A 79 11.63 -6.22 21.94
C SER A 79 12.43 -7.19 21.08
N VAL A 80 12.02 -7.38 19.81
CA VAL A 80 12.70 -8.28 18.87
C VAL A 80 14.13 -7.82 18.60
N GLY A 81 15.06 -8.75 18.75
CA GLY A 81 16.50 -8.52 18.62
C GLY A 81 17.17 -7.97 19.88
N ARG A 82 16.41 -7.33 20.81
CA ARG A 82 16.91 -6.78 22.08
C ARG A 82 16.90 -7.80 23.20
N THR A 83 15.94 -8.70 23.18
CA THR A 83 15.81 -9.80 24.16
C THR A 83 16.11 -11.14 23.53
N ALA A 84 16.45 -12.13 24.34
CA ALA A 84 16.76 -13.48 23.87
C ALA A 84 15.51 -14.33 23.55
N ARG A 85 14.28 -13.82 23.78
CA ARG A 85 13.04 -14.63 23.83
C ARG A 85 11.82 -14.05 23.10
N HIS A 86 11.81 -12.81 22.64
CA HIS A 86 10.68 -12.20 21.93
C HIS A 86 10.84 -12.28 20.42
N HIS A 87 9.75 -12.60 19.74
CA HIS A 87 9.70 -12.77 18.29
C HIS A 87 8.43 -12.12 17.71
N THR A 88 8.51 -11.66 16.46
CA THR A 88 7.32 -11.26 15.71
C THR A 88 6.49 -12.46 15.30
N PHE A 89 7.15 -13.51 14.81
CA PHE A 89 6.56 -14.80 14.48
C PHE A 89 7.11 -15.89 15.40
N PHE A 90 6.23 -16.72 15.94
CA PHE A 90 6.59 -17.88 16.75
C PHE A 90 5.55 -18.97 16.63
N GLU A 91 5.91 -20.18 17.07
CA GLU A 91 5.00 -21.30 17.10
C GLU A 91 4.54 -21.58 18.52
N MET A 92 3.23 -21.70 18.72
CA MET A 92 2.61 -21.99 20.02
C MET A 92 2.07 -23.42 20.03
N LEU A 93 2.67 -24.26 20.84
CA LEU A 93 2.20 -25.60 21.15
C LEU A 93 1.07 -25.49 22.18
N GLY A 94 -0.14 -25.92 21.82
CA GLY A 94 -1.32 -25.79 22.67
C GLY A 94 -2.13 -27.06 22.75
N ASN A 95 -2.61 -27.40 23.95
CA ASN A 95 -3.64 -28.38 24.18
C ASN A 95 -4.89 -27.74 24.77
N PHE A 96 -6.04 -28.21 24.33
CA PHE A 96 -7.34 -27.57 24.59
C PHE A 96 -8.34 -28.58 25.12
N SER A 97 -9.18 -28.15 26.07
CA SER A 97 -10.35 -28.88 26.55
C SER A 97 -11.58 -28.00 26.47
N PHE A 98 -12.59 -28.46 25.77
CA PHE A 98 -13.87 -27.78 25.61
C PHE A 98 -14.92 -28.33 26.58
N GLY A 99 -14.67 -28.08 27.87
CA GLY A 99 -15.53 -28.60 28.95
C GLY A 99 -15.50 -30.09 29.17
N ASP A 100 -14.36 -30.76 28.93
CA ASP A 100 -14.15 -32.19 29.15
C ASP A 100 -13.27 -32.44 30.36
N TYR A 101 -12.10 -31.81 30.45
CA TYR A 101 -11.25 -31.80 31.64
C TYR A 101 -10.89 -30.35 32.04
N PHE A 102 -10.37 -30.17 33.26
CA PHE A 102 -10.04 -28.86 33.76
C PHE A 102 -8.67 -28.83 34.47
N LYS A 103 -8.46 -28.03 35.50
CA LYS A 103 -7.17 -27.74 36.14
C LYS A 103 -6.34 -28.97 36.49
N LYS A 104 -6.98 -29.98 37.15
CA LYS A 104 -6.27 -31.16 37.64
C LYS A 104 -5.56 -31.93 36.55
N GLU A 105 -6.25 -32.27 35.49
CA GLU A 105 -5.72 -33.00 34.36
C GLU A 105 -4.75 -32.14 33.53
N ALA A 106 -5.04 -30.82 33.32
CA ALA A 106 -4.16 -29.94 32.62
C ALA A 106 -2.79 -29.82 33.28
N ILE A 107 -2.76 -29.65 34.60
CA ILE A 107 -1.53 -29.60 35.40
C ILE A 107 -0.80 -30.96 35.35
N ALA A 108 -1.52 -32.10 35.48
CA ALA A 108 -0.91 -33.41 35.40
C ALA A 108 -0.27 -33.70 34.05
N TYR A 109 -0.94 -33.34 32.92
CA TYR A 109 -0.41 -33.53 31.59
C TYR A 109 0.81 -32.63 31.33
N ALA A 110 0.76 -31.36 31.74
CA ALA A 110 1.87 -30.45 31.56
C ALA A 110 3.12 -30.93 32.36
N TRP A 111 2.92 -31.35 33.61
CA TRP A 111 4.00 -31.88 34.44
C TRP A 111 4.62 -33.13 33.85
N GLU A 112 3.79 -34.16 33.48
CA GLU A 112 4.24 -35.42 32.87
C GLU A 112 4.98 -35.13 31.55
N PHE A 113 4.50 -34.23 30.70
CA PHE A 113 5.16 -33.91 29.44
C PHE A 113 6.55 -33.33 29.69
N LEU A 114 6.68 -32.33 30.56
CA LEU A 114 7.98 -31.69 30.82
C LEU A 114 8.96 -32.62 31.52
N THR A 115 8.52 -33.40 32.50
CA THR A 115 9.43 -34.19 33.34
C THR A 115 9.66 -35.61 32.85
N ASP A 116 8.66 -36.25 32.26
CA ASP A 116 8.76 -37.66 31.86
C ASP A 116 8.95 -37.85 30.36
N VAL A 117 8.42 -36.95 29.50
CA VAL A 117 8.62 -36.96 28.04
C VAL A 117 9.86 -36.16 27.64
N LEU A 118 9.97 -34.89 28.04
CA LEU A 118 11.10 -34.05 27.73
C LEU A 118 12.29 -34.22 28.67
N LYS A 119 12.10 -34.89 29.84
CA LYS A 119 13.16 -35.15 30.84
C LYS A 119 13.78 -33.89 31.43
N LEU A 120 13.02 -32.82 31.58
CA LEU A 120 13.53 -31.61 32.25
C LEU A 120 13.80 -31.90 33.76
N PRO A 121 14.83 -31.28 34.34
CA PRO A 121 15.17 -31.47 35.75
C PRO A 121 14.09 -30.83 36.65
N LYS A 122 13.43 -31.70 37.47
CA LYS A 122 12.33 -31.31 38.38
C LYS A 122 12.74 -30.24 39.39
N ASP A 123 14.00 -30.22 39.77
CA ASP A 123 14.58 -29.26 40.71
C ASP A 123 14.79 -27.85 40.17
N GLN A 124 14.75 -27.70 38.86
CA GLN A 124 14.84 -26.37 38.19
C GLN A 124 13.48 -25.80 37.85
N LEU A 125 12.40 -26.56 37.97
CA LEU A 125 11.06 -26.10 37.61
C LEU A 125 10.43 -25.29 38.75
N TRP A 126 9.77 -24.20 38.37
CA TRP A 126 8.99 -23.31 39.21
C TRP A 126 7.64 -23.02 38.58
N VAL A 127 6.67 -22.60 39.39
CA VAL A 127 5.32 -22.28 38.89
C VAL A 127 4.84 -20.98 39.52
N SER A 128 4.18 -20.17 38.69
CA SER A 128 3.34 -19.09 39.19
C SER A 128 1.86 -19.42 39.07
N VAL A 129 1.05 -18.95 40.02
CA VAL A 129 -0.40 -19.11 40.01
C VAL A 129 -1.07 -17.77 40.32
N PHE A 130 -2.28 -17.58 39.82
CA PHE A 130 -3.08 -16.39 40.16
C PHE A 130 -3.32 -16.37 41.69
N LYS A 131 -3.09 -15.23 42.32
CA LYS A 131 -3.09 -15.07 43.77
C LYS A 131 -4.37 -15.56 44.47
N GLU A 132 -5.52 -15.48 43.78
CA GLU A 132 -6.84 -15.89 44.25
C GLU A 132 -7.20 -17.32 43.83
N ASP A 133 -6.39 -18.00 43.02
CA ASP A 133 -6.65 -19.39 42.59
C ASP A 133 -6.05 -20.41 43.58
N GLU A 134 -6.75 -20.62 44.69
CA GLU A 134 -6.34 -21.56 45.74
C GLU A 134 -6.35 -23.00 45.22
N GLU A 135 -7.30 -23.38 44.37
CA GLU A 135 -7.38 -24.69 43.76
C GLU A 135 -6.11 -25.06 42.95
N ALA A 136 -5.68 -24.16 42.06
CA ALA A 136 -4.47 -24.37 41.30
C ALA A 136 -3.24 -24.46 42.22
N PHE A 137 -3.17 -23.64 43.26
CA PHE A 137 -2.08 -23.67 44.21
C PHE A 137 -1.99 -25.02 44.93
N GLN A 138 -3.11 -25.58 45.38
CA GLN A 138 -3.15 -26.89 46.05
C GLN A 138 -2.81 -28.05 45.08
N LEU A 139 -3.29 -27.99 43.84
CA LEU A 139 -2.98 -28.99 42.82
C LEU A 139 -1.48 -29.02 42.51
N TRP A 140 -0.81 -27.88 42.42
CA TRP A 140 0.62 -27.82 42.21
C TRP A 140 1.47 -28.34 43.34
N GLN A 141 0.99 -28.31 44.57
CA GLN A 141 1.72 -28.90 45.75
C GLN A 141 1.88 -30.42 45.66
N ALA A 142 1.10 -31.12 44.81
CA ALA A 142 1.33 -32.53 44.54
C ALA A 142 2.63 -32.77 43.72
N TYR A 143 3.17 -31.78 43.07
CA TYR A 143 4.32 -31.88 42.17
C TYR A 143 5.53 -31.08 42.63
N LEU A 144 5.34 -29.95 43.31
CA LEU A 144 6.38 -29.01 43.70
C LEU A 144 6.24 -28.63 45.20
N PRO A 145 7.38 -28.37 45.87
CA PRO A 145 7.35 -27.82 47.21
C PRO A 145 6.78 -26.37 47.18
N LYS A 146 6.13 -25.98 48.24
CA LYS A 146 5.40 -24.68 48.33
C LYS A 146 6.24 -23.46 47.97
N GLU A 147 7.52 -23.51 48.28
CA GLU A 147 8.50 -22.46 48.03
C GLU A 147 8.75 -22.18 46.56
N ARG A 148 8.41 -23.13 45.68
CA ARG A 148 8.53 -23.02 44.22
C ARG A 148 7.22 -22.69 43.53
N ILE A 149 6.15 -22.39 44.27
CA ILE A 149 4.85 -22.00 43.75
C ILE A 149 4.61 -20.56 44.18
N VAL A 150 4.77 -19.63 43.24
CA VAL A 150 4.70 -18.17 43.47
C VAL A 150 3.30 -17.67 43.14
N ARG A 151 2.73 -16.83 44.03
CA ARG A 151 1.41 -16.20 43.79
C ARG A 151 1.58 -14.84 43.21
N LEU A 152 1.06 -14.62 41.98
CA LEU A 152 1.16 -13.35 41.27
C LEU A 152 -0.21 -12.72 40.98
N GLY A 153 -0.22 -11.49 40.59
CA GLY A 153 -1.43 -10.70 40.36
C GLY A 153 -2.05 -10.89 38.98
N GLU A 154 -3.05 -10.04 38.69
CA GLU A 154 -3.79 -10.05 37.43
C GLU A 154 -2.89 -9.78 36.23
N LYS A 155 -1.87 -8.95 36.41
CA LYS A 155 -0.92 -8.61 35.35
C LYS A 155 -0.18 -9.84 34.80
N ASP A 156 0.16 -10.81 35.68
CA ASP A 156 1.04 -11.91 35.36
C ASP A 156 0.26 -13.23 35.18
N ASN A 157 -0.75 -13.48 36.04
CA ASN A 157 -1.47 -14.77 36.06
C ASN A 157 -2.98 -14.65 35.78
N PHE A 158 -3.40 -13.66 34.97
CA PHE A 158 -4.76 -13.61 34.42
C PHE A 158 -4.68 -13.31 32.91
N TRP A 159 -4.98 -14.31 32.10
CA TRP A 159 -4.86 -14.20 30.66
C TRP A 159 -6.18 -13.78 30.01
N SER A 160 -6.12 -12.94 28.96
CA SER A 160 -7.26 -12.59 28.13
C SER A 160 -6.85 -12.51 26.65
N MET A 161 -7.73 -13.00 25.77
CA MET A 161 -7.50 -13.05 24.33
C MET A 161 -7.27 -11.67 23.70
N GLY A 162 -8.08 -10.69 24.13
CA GLY A 162 -8.06 -9.32 23.67
C GLY A 162 -8.66 -8.40 24.73
N GLU A 163 -9.14 -7.23 24.32
CA GLU A 163 -9.93 -6.34 25.19
C GLU A 163 -11.26 -7.00 25.55
N THR A 164 -11.80 -7.81 24.63
CA THR A 164 -13.01 -8.63 24.78
C THR A 164 -12.72 -10.08 24.47
N GLY A 165 -13.59 -10.98 24.91
CA GLY A 165 -13.53 -12.41 24.62
C GLY A 165 -13.18 -13.30 25.81
N PRO A 166 -12.91 -14.60 25.57
CA PRO A 166 -12.60 -15.56 26.62
C PRO A 166 -11.38 -15.17 27.43
N CYS A 167 -11.47 -15.36 28.76
CA CYS A 167 -10.40 -15.04 29.72
C CYS A 167 -10.50 -15.91 30.97
N GLY A 168 -9.42 -15.91 31.76
CA GLY A 168 -9.38 -16.61 33.04
C GLY A 168 -8.03 -16.56 33.72
N PRO A 169 -7.98 -17.02 35.01
CA PRO A 169 -6.73 -17.16 35.75
C PRO A 169 -5.83 -18.20 35.05
N CYS A 170 -4.53 -18.09 35.25
CA CYS A 170 -3.59 -19.04 34.68
C CYS A 170 -2.49 -19.44 35.63
N SER A 171 -1.85 -20.55 35.32
CA SER A 171 -0.59 -21.00 35.94
C SER A 171 0.50 -21.02 34.87
N GLU A 172 1.65 -20.45 35.17
CA GLU A 172 2.79 -20.46 34.27
C GLU A 172 3.92 -21.32 34.84
N ILE A 173 4.49 -22.14 33.98
CA ILE A 173 5.63 -23.01 34.36
C ILE A 173 6.91 -22.38 33.88
N TYR A 174 7.87 -22.21 34.77
CA TYR A 174 9.17 -21.60 34.53
C TYR A 174 10.31 -22.59 34.77
N ILE A 175 11.44 -22.33 34.14
CA ILE A 175 12.70 -23.00 34.49
C ILE A 175 13.69 -21.96 35.02
N ASP A 176 14.33 -22.27 36.15
CA ASP A 176 15.49 -21.54 36.66
C ASP A 176 16.71 -21.99 35.88
N ARG A 177 17.27 -21.11 35.08
CA ARG A 177 18.42 -21.39 34.23
C ARG A 177 19.76 -21.25 34.93
N GLY A 178 19.74 -20.95 36.22
CA GLY A 178 20.95 -20.82 37.02
C GLY A 178 21.30 -19.40 37.39
N ILE A 179 22.12 -19.30 38.42
CA ILE A 179 22.55 -18.04 39.02
C ILE A 179 23.42 -17.20 38.06
N GLU A 180 24.05 -17.82 37.09
CA GLU A 180 24.85 -17.19 36.05
C GLU A 180 24.03 -16.27 35.13
N HIS A 181 22.73 -16.47 35.08
CA HIS A 181 21.79 -15.67 34.30
C HIS A 181 21.01 -14.64 35.12
N LYS A 182 21.39 -14.39 36.39
CA LYS A 182 20.75 -13.41 37.24
C LYS A 182 20.96 -11.98 36.71
N CYS A 183 19.97 -11.10 36.94
CA CYS A 183 20.10 -9.67 36.71
C CYS A 183 20.69 -8.94 37.92
N ASP A 184 20.96 -7.63 37.73
CA ASP A 184 21.49 -6.75 38.79
C ASP A 184 20.39 -6.20 39.72
N ALA A 185 19.15 -6.74 39.66
CA ALA A 185 18.08 -6.36 40.55
C ALA A 185 18.43 -6.74 42.01
N GLU A 186 18.00 -5.97 43.00
CA GLU A 186 18.22 -6.23 44.43
C GLU A 186 17.76 -7.64 44.81
N GLU A 187 16.63 -8.08 44.26
CA GLU A 187 16.07 -9.43 44.43
C GLU A 187 15.80 -10.08 43.07
N CYS A 188 16.66 -10.95 42.63
CA CYS A 188 16.46 -11.75 41.41
C CYS A 188 15.63 -13.01 41.73
N ALA A 189 14.30 -12.88 41.68
CA ALA A 189 13.35 -13.94 41.99
C ALA A 189 12.18 -13.93 41.01
N LEU A 190 11.50 -15.06 40.83
CA LEU A 190 10.32 -15.17 40.00
C LEU A 190 9.22 -14.19 40.44
N GLY A 191 8.69 -13.39 39.54
CA GLY A 191 7.70 -12.35 39.81
C GLY A 191 8.27 -11.04 40.38
N LYS A 192 9.59 -10.94 40.61
CA LYS A 192 10.28 -9.74 41.10
C LYS A 192 11.11 -9.05 40.04
N CYS A 193 11.61 -9.80 39.08
CA CYS A 193 12.35 -9.31 37.93
C CYS A 193 11.93 -10.05 36.65
N ASP A 194 12.15 -9.42 35.51
CA ASP A 194 11.86 -9.97 34.18
C ASP A 194 13.17 -10.30 33.44
N CYS A 195 14.05 -11.07 34.09
CA CYS A 195 15.35 -11.45 33.53
C CYS A 195 15.34 -12.84 32.92
N ASP A 196 16.37 -13.16 32.12
CA ASP A 196 16.46 -14.41 31.37
C ASP A 196 16.79 -15.63 32.24
N ARG A 197 17.05 -15.49 33.54
CA ARG A 197 17.17 -16.59 34.50
C ARG A 197 15.84 -17.33 34.63
N TRP A 198 14.73 -16.59 34.77
CA TRP A 198 13.39 -17.14 34.94
C TRP A 198 12.70 -17.26 33.58
N ARG A 199 12.94 -18.36 32.87
CA ARG A 199 12.36 -18.57 31.56
C ARG A 199 10.97 -19.21 31.68
N GLU A 200 9.93 -18.45 31.33
CA GLU A 200 8.60 -19.02 31.13
C GLU A 200 8.63 -20.03 29.98
N LEU A 201 8.17 -21.25 30.25
CA LEU A 201 8.06 -22.33 29.28
C LEU A 201 6.63 -22.48 28.76
N TRP A 202 5.67 -22.52 29.69
CA TRP A 202 4.30 -22.92 29.38
C TRP A 202 3.29 -22.15 30.21
N ASN A 203 2.25 -21.61 29.56
CA ASN A 203 1.11 -20.99 30.23
C ASN A 203 -0.11 -21.89 30.14
N LEU A 204 -0.71 -22.27 31.30
CA LEU A 204 -1.93 -23.06 31.43
C LEU A 204 -3.08 -22.11 31.80
N VAL A 205 -3.94 -21.79 30.86
CA VAL A 205 -5.06 -20.87 31.07
C VAL A 205 -6.33 -21.63 31.41
N PHE A 206 -6.93 -21.30 32.53
CA PHE A 206 -8.18 -21.86 33.03
C PHE A 206 -9.33 -20.94 32.60
N MET A 207 -9.82 -21.18 31.38
CA MET A 207 -10.86 -20.37 30.75
C MET A 207 -12.17 -20.51 31.47
N GLN A 208 -12.61 -19.44 32.15
CA GLN A 208 -13.82 -19.43 32.96
C GLN A 208 -14.79 -18.32 32.59
N TYR A 209 -14.31 -17.23 31.98
CA TYR A 209 -15.08 -16.01 31.75
C TYR A 209 -15.02 -15.57 30.30
N ASN A 210 -16.06 -14.80 29.90
CA ASN A 210 -16.07 -13.98 28.71
C ASN A 210 -16.16 -12.52 29.13
N ARG A 211 -15.24 -11.68 28.65
CA ARG A 211 -15.21 -10.22 28.89
C ARG A 211 -15.89 -9.51 27.72
N ASP A 212 -16.85 -8.64 28.01
CA ASP A 212 -17.54 -7.81 27.02
C ASP A 212 -16.82 -6.47 26.78
N GLU A 213 -17.39 -5.63 25.89
CA GLU A 213 -16.86 -4.30 25.53
C GLU A 213 -16.85 -3.31 26.70
N ASN A 214 -17.68 -3.54 27.75
CA ASN A 214 -17.73 -2.73 28.95
C ASN A 214 -16.79 -3.25 30.05
N GLY A 215 -16.03 -4.32 29.78
CA GLY A 215 -15.14 -4.96 30.74
C GLY A 215 -15.85 -5.90 31.72
N VAL A 216 -17.14 -6.19 31.52
CA VAL A 216 -17.92 -7.07 32.41
C VAL A 216 -17.58 -8.54 32.06
N MET A 217 -17.24 -9.31 33.12
CA MET A 217 -16.92 -10.73 32.98
C MET A 217 -18.13 -11.60 33.29
N THR A 218 -18.57 -12.40 32.32
CA THR A 218 -19.62 -13.41 32.48
C THR A 218 -19.05 -14.80 32.41
N PRO A 219 -19.56 -15.77 33.19
CA PRO A 219 -19.08 -17.16 33.11
C PRO A 219 -19.26 -17.76 31.72
N LEU A 220 -18.26 -18.50 31.23
CA LEU A 220 -18.38 -19.32 30.02
C LEU A 220 -19.40 -20.45 30.22
N PRO A 221 -20.01 -20.98 29.16
CA PRO A 221 -20.95 -22.09 29.22
C PRO A 221 -20.37 -23.33 29.93
N LYS A 222 -19.05 -23.53 29.79
CA LYS A 222 -18.32 -24.61 30.48
C LYS A 222 -16.90 -24.12 30.78
N PRO A 223 -16.34 -24.41 31.97
CA PRO A 223 -14.93 -24.24 32.25
C PRO A 223 -14.11 -25.05 31.24
N SER A 224 -13.11 -24.42 30.66
CA SER A 224 -12.36 -24.95 29.54
C SER A 224 -10.86 -24.72 29.74
N ILE A 225 -10.03 -25.44 28.99
CA ILE A 225 -8.57 -25.34 29.05
C ILE A 225 -8.05 -24.77 27.72
N ASP A 226 -7.22 -23.76 27.83
CA ASP A 226 -6.32 -23.30 26.80
C ASP A 226 -4.90 -23.33 27.34
N THR A 227 -3.94 -23.83 26.57
CA THR A 227 -2.54 -23.76 26.97
C THR A 227 -1.66 -23.27 25.83
N GLY A 228 -0.55 -22.62 26.18
CA GLY A 228 0.42 -22.11 25.22
C GLY A 228 1.84 -22.29 25.69
N MET A 229 2.61 -23.13 24.98
CA MET A 229 4.04 -23.32 25.14
C MET A 229 4.75 -22.83 23.88
N GLY A 230 5.61 -21.82 24.00
CA GLY A 230 6.41 -21.33 22.88
C GLY A 230 7.44 -22.38 22.43
N LEU A 231 7.35 -22.81 21.16
CA LEU A 231 8.28 -23.82 20.63
C LEU A 231 9.74 -23.31 20.68
N GLU A 232 9.96 -22.06 20.34
CA GLU A 232 11.29 -21.43 20.37
C GLU A 232 11.87 -21.39 21.79
N ARG A 233 11.01 -21.17 22.81
CA ARG A 233 11.44 -21.14 24.22
C ARG A 233 11.80 -22.52 24.74
N ILE A 234 10.98 -23.52 24.50
CA ILE A 234 11.28 -24.90 24.93
C ILE A 234 12.46 -25.48 24.15
N ALA A 235 12.63 -25.15 22.87
CA ALA A 235 13.76 -25.55 22.05
C ALA A 235 15.08 -25.05 22.64
N THR A 236 15.14 -23.80 23.13
CA THR A 236 16.34 -23.25 23.80
C THR A 236 16.80 -24.15 24.93
N VAL A 237 15.88 -24.59 25.78
CA VAL A 237 16.19 -25.44 26.94
C VAL A 237 16.60 -26.84 26.50
N MET A 238 15.89 -27.43 25.55
CA MET A 238 16.20 -28.78 25.05
C MET A 238 17.49 -28.86 24.24
N GLN A 239 17.91 -27.75 23.67
CA GLN A 239 19.15 -27.65 22.91
C GLN A 239 20.33 -27.12 23.74
N GLY A 240 20.06 -26.68 24.99
CA GLY A 240 21.09 -26.20 25.92
C GLY A 240 21.74 -24.88 25.47
N VAL A 241 20.97 -24.02 24.76
CA VAL A 241 21.45 -22.72 24.27
C VAL A 241 20.86 -21.58 25.08
N TYR A 242 21.50 -20.40 25.02
CA TYR A 242 21.05 -19.24 25.81
C TYR A 242 19.88 -18.51 25.16
N SER A 243 20.01 -18.21 23.89
CA SER A 243 19.06 -17.42 23.15
C SER A 243 18.20 -18.26 22.21
N ASN A 244 16.95 -17.90 21.99
CA ASN A 244 16.13 -18.48 20.94
C ASN A 244 16.81 -18.36 19.55
N TYR A 245 17.64 -17.33 19.35
CA TYR A 245 18.38 -17.11 18.12
C TYR A 245 19.51 -18.13 17.88
N ASP A 246 19.89 -18.92 18.91
CA ASP A 246 20.90 -19.97 18.79
C ASP A 246 20.28 -21.36 18.52
N THR A 247 18.95 -21.45 18.48
CA THR A 247 18.24 -22.68 18.18
C THR A 247 18.33 -23.09 16.70
N ASP A 248 18.02 -24.33 16.41
CA ASP A 248 17.91 -24.86 15.04
C ASP A 248 16.86 -24.19 14.16
N LEU A 249 15.96 -23.37 14.73
CA LEU A 249 14.97 -22.57 14.03
C LEU A 249 15.52 -21.23 13.50
N LEU A 250 16.47 -20.63 14.20
CA LEU A 250 16.91 -19.25 13.90
C LEU A 250 18.41 -19.16 13.59
N ARG A 251 19.27 -19.97 14.25
CA ARG A 251 20.72 -19.94 14.00
C ARG A 251 21.09 -20.20 12.52
N PRO A 252 20.45 -21.14 11.79
CA PRO A 252 20.75 -21.33 10.37
C PRO A 252 20.41 -20.12 9.50
N LEU A 253 19.41 -19.30 9.89
CA LEU A 253 19.07 -18.04 9.20
C LEU A 253 20.16 -17.00 9.47
N ILE A 254 20.62 -16.89 10.71
CA ILE A 254 21.71 -16.00 11.09
C ILE A 254 22.98 -16.37 10.32
N THR A 255 23.33 -17.66 10.27
CA THR A 255 24.48 -18.15 9.51
C THR A 255 24.39 -17.81 8.03
N PHE A 256 23.18 -17.93 7.44
CA PHE A 256 22.95 -17.53 6.05
C PHE A 256 23.19 -16.02 5.84
N ILE A 257 22.78 -15.19 6.82
CA ILE A 257 23.01 -13.73 6.77
C ILE A 257 24.51 -13.41 6.97
N GLU A 258 25.23 -14.15 7.84
CA GLU A 258 26.70 -14.05 7.98
C GLU A 258 27.40 -14.30 6.63
N ASP A 259 26.98 -15.36 5.91
CA ASP A 259 27.51 -15.70 4.60
C ASP A 259 27.26 -14.62 3.55
N MET A 260 26.08 -13.99 3.59
CA MET A 260 25.75 -12.89 2.67
C MET A 260 26.51 -11.61 2.97
N THR A 261 26.66 -11.27 4.24
CA THR A 261 27.31 -10.01 4.68
C THR A 261 28.81 -10.10 4.83
N LYS A 262 29.36 -11.33 4.93
CA LYS A 262 30.74 -11.62 5.30
C LYS A 262 31.14 -11.02 6.67
N LYS A 263 30.14 -10.86 7.56
CA LYS A 263 30.32 -10.38 8.93
C LYS A 263 29.95 -11.49 9.90
N GLU A 264 30.69 -11.59 11.00
CA GLU A 264 30.43 -12.58 12.05
C GLU A 264 29.33 -12.08 13.00
N TYR A 265 28.38 -12.94 13.33
CA TYR A 265 27.40 -12.71 14.38
C TYR A 265 28.01 -12.83 15.76
N LYS A 266 27.71 -11.88 16.64
CA LYS A 266 28.07 -11.92 18.06
C LYS A 266 26.80 -11.74 18.89
N ASP A 267 26.66 -12.53 19.96
CA ASP A 267 25.52 -12.42 20.87
C ASP A 267 25.69 -11.23 21.83
N ASN A 268 25.67 -10.04 21.25
CA ASN A 268 25.74 -8.74 21.91
C ASN A 268 24.98 -7.69 21.09
N GLU A 269 25.17 -6.41 21.37
CA GLU A 269 24.59 -5.28 20.61
C GLU A 269 24.94 -5.32 19.12
N GLN A 270 26.13 -5.78 18.74
CA GLN A 270 26.54 -5.89 17.33
C GLN A 270 25.77 -6.95 16.55
N GLY A 271 25.20 -7.95 17.24
CA GLY A 271 24.38 -9.00 16.64
C GLY A 271 22.90 -8.62 16.49
N PHE A 272 22.51 -7.44 16.95
CA PHE A 272 21.12 -7.00 16.91
C PHE A 272 20.48 -7.05 15.51
N ALA A 273 21.19 -6.50 14.52
CA ALA A 273 20.72 -6.48 13.12
C ALA A 273 20.51 -7.89 12.57
N PHE A 274 21.38 -8.85 12.87
CA PHE A 274 21.24 -10.25 12.46
C PHE A 274 19.98 -10.90 13.05
N ARG A 275 19.73 -10.66 14.35
CA ARG A 275 18.55 -11.19 15.05
C ARG A 275 17.26 -10.65 14.48
N VAL A 276 17.21 -9.33 14.22
CA VAL A 276 16.03 -8.70 13.59
C VAL A 276 15.77 -9.27 12.20
N ILE A 277 16.80 -9.39 11.35
CA ILE A 277 16.60 -9.92 9.99
C ILE A 277 16.13 -11.38 10.02
N ALA A 278 16.72 -12.22 10.88
CA ALA A 278 16.34 -13.63 11.00
C ALA A 278 14.87 -13.79 11.45
N ASP A 279 14.47 -13.09 12.52
CA ASP A 279 13.12 -13.09 13.03
C ASP A 279 12.12 -12.59 11.98
N HIS A 280 12.38 -11.42 11.41
CA HIS A 280 11.49 -10.78 10.45
C HIS A 280 11.36 -11.57 9.16
N SER A 281 12.41 -12.26 8.71
CA SER A 281 12.35 -13.12 7.52
C SER A 281 11.36 -14.26 7.70
N ARG A 282 11.26 -14.84 8.91
CA ARG A 282 10.22 -15.84 9.23
C ARG A 282 8.84 -15.20 9.17
N ALA A 283 8.63 -14.09 9.89
CA ALA A 283 7.36 -13.38 9.93
C ALA A 283 6.86 -12.98 8.53
N ILE A 284 7.75 -12.40 7.71
CA ILE A 284 7.47 -12.01 6.33
C ILE A 284 7.02 -13.20 5.49
N THR A 285 7.77 -14.30 5.54
CA THR A 285 7.51 -15.50 4.76
C THR A 285 6.13 -16.08 5.07
N PHE A 286 5.79 -16.20 6.35
CA PHE A 286 4.50 -16.77 6.77
C PHE A 286 3.32 -15.81 6.53
N LEU A 287 3.48 -14.52 6.79
CA LEU A 287 2.42 -13.55 6.55
C LEU A 287 2.04 -13.47 5.07
N ILE A 288 3.04 -13.46 4.17
CA ILE A 288 2.77 -13.44 2.73
C ILE A 288 2.19 -14.78 2.27
N SER A 289 2.66 -15.90 2.80
CA SER A 289 2.08 -17.22 2.51
C SER A 289 0.60 -17.29 2.89
N ASP A 290 0.21 -16.64 3.97
CA ASP A 290 -1.17 -16.57 4.45
C ASP A 290 -2.00 -15.43 3.80
N GLY A 291 -1.49 -14.82 2.72
CA GLY A 291 -2.21 -13.88 1.87
C GLY A 291 -2.12 -12.41 2.29
N VAL A 292 -1.27 -12.04 3.24
CA VAL A 292 -1.01 -10.64 3.58
C VAL A 292 -0.06 -10.04 2.54
N ILE A 293 -0.38 -8.85 2.05
CA ILE A 293 0.48 -8.11 1.11
C ILE A 293 0.89 -6.76 1.73
N PRO A 294 2.07 -6.21 1.40
CA PRO A 294 2.49 -4.92 1.94
C PRO A 294 1.55 -3.79 1.52
N GLY A 295 1.07 -3.00 2.48
CA GLY A 295 0.11 -1.92 2.23
C GLY A 295 0.23 -0.76 3.22
N ASN A 296 -0.72 0.18 3.19
CA ASN A 296 -0.69 1.39 4.02
C ASN A 296 -1.55 1.30 5.29
N GLU A 297 -2.40 0.26 5.42
CA GLU A 297 -3.37 0.17 6.51
C GLU A 297 -3.45 -1.26 7.07
N GLY A 298 -3.86 -1.37 8.32
CA GLY A 298 -4.17 -2.63 8.98
C GLY A 298 -3.02 -3.64 8.93
N ARG A 299 -3.35 -4.90 8.64
CA ARG A 299 -2.41 -6.04 8.54
C ARG A 299 -1.32 -5.80 7.50
N ASN A 300 -1.69 -5.18 6.40
CA ASN A 300 -0.80 -4.88 5.27
C ASN A 300 0.29 -3.87 5.65
N TYR A 301 -0.05 -2.88 6.49
CA TYR A 301 0.90 -1.92 7.03
C TYR A 301 1.91 -2.60 7.98
N VAL A 302 1.44 -3.50 8.82
CA VAL A 302 2.33 -4.24 9.75
C VAL A 302 3.35 -5.06 8.97
N LEU A 303 2.93 -5.80 7.95
CA LEU A 303 3.85 -6.56 7.09
C LEU A 303 4.87 -5.62 6.42
N ARG A 304 4.42 -4.51 5.85
CA ARG A 304 5.30 -3.51 5.24
C ARG A 304 6.32 -3.00 6.24
N ARG A 305 5.90 -2.68 7.46
CA ARG A 305 6.77 -2.23 8.54
C ARG A 305 7.87 -3.25 8.84
N ILE A 306 7.51 -4.53 8.94
CA ILE A 306 8.44 -5.63 9.21
C ILE A 306 9.47 -5.75 8.08
N ILE A 307 9.05 -5.73 6.80
CA ILE A 307 9.93 -5.78 5.63
C ILE A 307 10.91 -4.61 5.66
N ARG A 308 10.41 -3.38 5.84
CA ARG A 308 11.24 -2.17 5.83
C ARG A 308 12.23 -2.12 6.98
N ARG A 309 11.82 -2.60 8.17
CA ARG A 309 12.70 -2.70 9.32
C ARG A 309 13.84 -3.69 9.06
N ALA A 310 13.55 -4.85 8.51
CA ALA A 310 14.57 -5.82 8.14
C ALA A 310 15.52 -5.30 7.03
N ALA A 311 14.98 -4.64 6.00
CA ALA A 311 15.78 -4.05 4.93
C ALA A 311 16.73 -2.95 5.42
N ARG A 312 16.29 -2.09 6.35
CA ARG A 312 17.16 -1.10 7.00
C ARG A 312 18.36 -1.74 7.70
N TYR A 313 18.09 -2.77 8.51
CA TYR A 313 19.19 -3.45 9.21
C TYR A 313 20.10 -4.23 8.26
N GLY A 314 19.60 -4.72 7.14
CA GLY A 314 20.45 -5.26 6.07
C GLY A 314 21.41 -4.22 5.50
N LYS A 315 20.94 -2.99 5.29
CA LYS A 315 21.79 -1.88 4.85
C LYS A 315 22.86 -1.53 5.89
N GLU A 316 22.53 -1.58 7.16
CA GLU A 316 23.50 -1.38 8.27
C GLU A 316 24.59 -2.45 8.28
N LEU A 317 24.23 -3.67 7.92
CA LEU A 317 25.19 -4.76 7.70
C LEU A 317 25.95 -4.65 6.38
N GLY A 318 25.65 -3.66 5.52
CA GLY A 318 26.35 -3.42 4.25
C GLY A 318 25.66 -3.97 3.01
N LEU A 319 24.45 -4.51 3.12
CA LEU A 319 23.67 -4.98 2.01
C LEU A 319 22.92 -3.79 1.36
N ASN A 320 23.39 -3.33 0.21
CA ASN A 320 22.85 -2.16 -0.50
C ASN A 320 21.84 -2.52 -1.58
N GLU A 321 21.71 -3.79 -1.91
CA GLU A 321 20.75 -4.32 -2.88
C GLU A 321 19.66 -5.13 -2.17
N PRO A 322 18.50 -5.38 -2.81
CA PRO A 322 17.47 -6.25 -2.26
C PRO A 322 18.04 -7.64 -1.92
N PHE A 323 17.81 -8.09 -0.72
CA PHE A 323 18.38 -9.34 -0.21
C PHE A 323 17.38 -10.23 0.53
N LEU A 324 16.34 -9.66 1.15
CA LEU A 324 15.39 -10.41 1.97
C LEU A 324 14.72 -11.55 1.18
N TYR A 325 14.42 -11.31 -0.10
CA TYR A 325 13.86 -12.35 -0.97
C TYR A 325 14.78 -13.57 -1.14
N LYS A 326 16.11 -13.39 -0.93
CA LYS A 326 17.11 -14.48 -0.96
C LYS A 326 17.11 -15.29 0.34
N VAL A 327 16.62 -14.71 1.45
CA VAL A 327 16.48 -15.39 2.76
C VAL A 327 15.24 -16.28 2.78
N VAL A 328 14.19 -15.95 2.03
CA VAL A 328 12.92 -16.72 1.96
C VAL A 328 13.14 -18.21 1.70
N PRO A 329 13.95 -18.65 0.70
CA PRO A 329 14.21 -20.07 0.49
C PRO A 329 14.80 -20.78 1.70
N LYS A 330 15.63 -20.09 2.49
CA LYS A 330 16.21 -20.67 3.72
C LYS A 330 15.16 -20.84 4.81
N VAL A 331 14.22 -19.90 4.94
CA VAL A 331 13.06 -20.06 5.85
C VAL A 331 12.22 -21.25 5.40
N VAL A 332 11.92 -21.37 4.11
CA VAL A 332 11.14 -22.48 3.56
C VAL A 332 11.83 -23.82 3.81
N GLU A 333 13.14 -23.91 3.56
CA GLU A 333 13.94 -25.11 3.84
C GLU A 333 13.79 -25.61 5.28
N LEU A 334 13.81 -24.67 6.25
CA LEU A 334 13.73 -24.98 7.69
C LEU A 334 12.30 -25.37 8.15
N MET A 335 11.27 -24.82 7.48
CA MET A 335 9.90 -24.86 7.98
C MET A 335 8.95 -25.72 7.15
N LYS A 336 9.32 -26.15 5.94
CA LYS A 336 8.44 -26.87 4.99
C LYS A 336 7.92 -28.22 5.49
N ASP A 337 8.64 -28.90 6.38
CA ASP A 337 8.19 -30.17 6.93
C ASP A 337 6.94 -30.00 7.81
N ALA A 338 6.85 -28.88 8.52
CA ALA A 338 5.69 -28.54 9.34
C ALA A 338 4.62 -27.74 8.55
N TYR A 339 5.05 -27.00 7.51
CA TYR A 339 4.22 -26.08 6.72
C TYR A 339 4.52 -26.23 5.22
N PRO A 340 4.04 -27.33 4.59
CA PRO A 340 4.36 -27.65 3.19
C PRO A 340 3.85 -26.62 2.18
N GLU A 341 2.84 -25.82 2.54
CA GLU A 341 2.33 -24.73 1.72
C GLU A 341 3.39 -23.67 1.39
N LEU A 342 4.41 -23.52 2.23
CA LEU A 342 5.51 -22.56 2.00
C LEU A 342 6.29 -22.90 0.74
N GLU A 343 6.52 -24.17 0.45
CA GLU A 343 7.26 -24.60 -0.75
C GLU A 343 6.51 -24.21 -2.03
N LYS A 344 5.19 -24.41 -2.04
CA LYS A 344 4.31 -24.01 -3.15
C LYS A 344 4.29 -22.50 -3.34
N ASN A 345 4.25 -21.74 -2.24
CA ASN A 345 4.08 -20.29 -2.26
C ASN A 345 5.41 -19.52 -2.38
N MET A 346 6.55 -20.19 -2.25
CA MET A 346 7.89 -19.59 -2.24
C MET A 346 8.16 -18.62 -3.40
N PRO A 347 7.88 -18.96 -4.69
CA PRO A 347 8.15 -18.04 -5.80
C PRO A 347 7.34 -16.74 -5.71
N TYR A 348 6.11 -16.84 -5.20
CA TYR A 348 5.24 -15.67 -4.97
C TYR A 348 5.78 -14.81 -3.82
N ILE A 349 6.13 -15.44 -2.69
CA ILE A 349 6.68 -14.74 -1.52
C ILE A 349 7.94 -13.95 -1.92
N GLN A 350 8.85 -14.57 -2.67
CA GLN A 350 10.07 -13.90 -3.15
C GLN A 350 9.77 -12.68 -4.02
N LYS A 351 8.80 -12.75 -4.91
CA LYS A 351 8.40 -11.62 -5.78
C LYS A 351 7.85 -10.45 -4.96
N VAL A 352 6.97 -10.72 -4.00
CA VAL A 352 6.37 -9.70 -3.12
C VAL A 352 7.42 -9.01 -2.27
N VAL A 353 8.29 -9.79 -1.64
CA VAL A 353 9.37 -9.28 -0.79
C VAL A 353 10.31 -8.40 -1.60
N LYS A 354 10.76 -8.91 -2.77
CA LYS A 354 11.67 -8.18 -3.64
C LYS A 354 11.09 -6.85 -4.10
N ALA A 355 9.84 -6.83 -4.55
CA ALA A 355 9.19 -5.61 -5.03
C ALA A 355 9.01 -4.53 -3.94
N GLU A 356 8.64 -4.91 -2.70
CA GLU A 356 8.53 -3.94 -1.60
C GLU A 356 9.90 -3.46 -1.12
N GLU A 357 10.91 -4.34 -1.12
CA GLU A 357 12.27 -4.00 -0.74
C GLU A 357 12.92 -3.05 -1.75
N GLU A 358 12.79 -3.31 -3.07
CA GLU A 358 13.26 -2.42 -4.14
C GLU A 358 12.66 -1.03 -3.99
N LYS A 359 11.33 -0.96 -3.87
CA LYS A 359 10.62 0.31 -3.70
C LYS A 359 11.03 1.06 -2.44
N PHE A 360 11.32 0.35 -1.35
CA PHE A 360 11.77 0.98 -0.12
C PHE A 360 13.20 1.50 -0.23
N LEU A 361 14.09 0.75 -0.86
CA LEU A 361 15.50 1.16 -1.03
C LEU A 361 15.64 2.40 -1.89
N GLU A 362 14.75 2.61 -2.89
CA GLU A 362 14.69 3.86 -3.67
C GLU A 362 14.45 5.09 -2.79
N THR A 363 13.55 4.99 -1.81
CA THR A 363 13.16 6.11 -0.94
C THR A 363 13.96 6.19 0.36
N LEU A 364 14.57 5.07 0.79
CA LEU A 364 15.29 4.96 2.05
C LEU A 364 16.49 5.92 2.13
N ASN A 365 17.24 6.05 1.05
CA ASN A 365 18.42 6.91 1.00
C ASN A 365 18.05 8.38 1.22
N ASP A 366 17.01 8.84 0.56
CA ASP A 366 16.54 10.23 0.69
C ASP A 366 15.93 10.47 2.08
N GLY A 367 15.12 9.54 2.58
CA GLY A 367 14.55 9.63 3.92
C GLY A 367 15.61 9.66 5.02
N LEU A 368 16.62 8.79 4.94
CA LEU A 368 17.75 8.76 5.89
C LEU A 368 18.59 10.04 5.84
N ARG A 369 18.87 10.56 4.64
CA ARG A 369 19.62 11.81 4.46
C ARG A 369 18.88 12.97 5.11
N ILE A 370 17.61 13.14 4.79
CA ILE A 370 16.76 14.21 5.34
C ILE A 370 16.66 14.09 6.86
N LEU A 371 16.45 12.88 7.38
CA LEU A 371 16.33 12.68 8.83
C LEU A 371 17.66 13.00 9.56
N ARG A 372 18.79 12.57 9.01
CA ARG A 372 20.11 12.86 9.59
C ARG A 372 20.44 14.35 9.58
N GLU A 373 20.20 15.05 8.45
CA GLU A 373 20.36 16.51 8.36
C GLU A 373 19.54 17.23 9.44
N ASN A 374 18.27 16.86 9.61
CA ASN A 374 17.41 17.44 10.63
C ASN A 374 17.88 17.12 12.06
N ILE A 375 18.34 15.88 12.32
CA ILE A 375 18.89 15.48 13.63
C ILE A 375 20.13 16.31 13.95
N GLU A 376 21.07 16.47 13.01
CA GLU A 376 22.29 17.27 13.19
C GLU A 376 21.96 18.74 13.51
N ASP A 377 20.99 19.31 12.82
CA ASP A 377 20.60 20.71 13.04
C ASP A 377 19.89 20.89 14.40
N LEU A 378 19.01 19.98 14.77
CA LEU A 378 18.33 20.02 16.07
C LEU A 378 19.31 19.81 17.23
N LEU A 379 20.32 18.96 17.07
CA LEU A 379 21.39 18.76 18.08
C LEU A 379 22.25 20.02 18.24
N LYS A 380 22.57 20.74 17.14
CA LYS A 380 23.24 22.05 17.22
C LYS A 380 22.43 23.09 18.01
N GLU A 381 21.08 22.98 17.92
CA GLU A 381 20.16 23.84 18.67
C GLU A 381 19.86 23.32 20.09
N ASN A 382 20.53 22.27 20.59
CA ASN A 382 20.28 21.59 21.85
C ASN A 382 18.84 21.06 22.02
N LYS A 383 18.12 20.83 20.94
CA LYS A 383 16.79 20.20 20.96
C LYS A 383 16.93 18.68 20.99
N LYS A 384 16.10 18.05 21.82
CA LYS A 384 16.08 16.58 21.99
C LYS A 384 14.79 15.94 21.44
N GLU A 385 14.05 16.66 20.60
CA GLU A 385 12.81 16.20 20.03
C GLU A 385 12.73 16.57 18.55
N ILE A 386 12.39 15.59 17.71
CA ILE A 386 12.13 15.78 16.28
C ILE A 386 10.68 16.26 16.13
N PRO A 387 10.44 17.41 15.51
CA PRO A 387 9.09 17.93 15.31
C PRO A 387 8.22 16.99 14.47
N GLY A 388 6.94 16.84 14.86
CA GLY A 388 5.99 15.94 14.22
C GLY A 388 5.70 16.27 12.75
N ASN A 389 5.88 17.52 12.31
CA ASN A 389 5.76 17.90 10.90
C ASN A 389 6.90 17.33 10.04
N ILE A 390 8.11 17.20 10.57
CA ILE A 390 9.24 16.56 9.88
C ILE A 390 8.94 15.06 9.74
N ALA A 391 8.50 14.41 10.81
CA ALA A 391 8.11 13.01 10.79
C ALA A 391 6.94 12.76 9.80
N PHE A 392 5.98 13.70 9.72
CA PHE A 392 4.88 13.63 8.78
C PHE A 392 5.35 13.72 7.31
N VAL A 393 6.24 14.65 6.99
CA VAL A 393 6.81 14.78 5.63
C VAL A 393 7.58 13.52 5.24
N LEU A 394 8.39 12.96 6.15
CA LEU A 394 9.10 11.71 5.93
C LEU A 394 8.13 10.56 5.64
N TYR A 395 7.03 10.49 6.37
CA TYR A 395 6.01 9.45 6.20
C TYR A 395 5.21 9.63 4.90
N ASP A 396 4.64 10.82 4.70
CA ASP A 396 3.68 11.09 3.62
C ASP A 396 4.34 11.19 2.24
N THR A 397 5.47 11.91 2.16
CA THR A 397 6.17 12.19 0.90
C THR A 397 7.18 11.10 0.52
N TYR A 398 7.96 10.62 1.50
CA TYR A 398 9.03 9.67 1.25
C TYR A 398 8.67 8.23 1.62
N GLY A 399 7.47 8.00 2.18
CA GLY A 399 7.05 6.67 2.63
C GLY A 399 7.93 6.08 3.73
N PHE A 400 8.62 6.94 4.49
CA PHE A 400 9.51 6.56 5.57
C PHE A 400 8.70 6.28 6.84
N PRO A 401 8.64 5.06 7.35
CA PRO A 401 7.78 4.70 8.47
C PRO A 401 8.08 5.51 9.73
N ILE A 402 7.04 5.89 10.48
CA ILE A 402 7.17 6.68 11.71
C ILE A 402 7.98 5.98 12.79
N ASP A 403 7.80 4.66 12.93
CA ASP A 403 8.56 3.84 13.87
C ASP A 403 10.05 3.81 13.53
N LEU A 404 10.39 3.78 12.25
CA LEU A 404 11.77 3.88 11.81
C LEU A 404 12.38 5.25 12.14
N THR A 405 11.58 6.32 12.04
CA THR A 405 11.97 7.65 12.51
C THR A 405 12.19 7.66 14.02
N CYS A 406 11.32 6.98 14.78
CA CYS A 406 11.45 6.85 16.25
C CYS A 406 12.68 6.03 16.64
N ASP A 407 12.94 4.91 15.98
CA ASP A 407 14.11 4.07 16.24
C ASP A 407 15.40 4.88 16.05
N ILE A 408 15.54 5.60 14.92
CA ILE A 408 16.71 6.43 14.63
C ILE A 408 16.82 7.62 15.59
N ALA A 409 15.71 8.23 15.96
CA ALA A 409 15.69 9.30 16.95
C ALA A 409 16.23 8.79 18.31
N GLN A 410 15.78 7.62 18.75
CA GLN A 410 16.20 7.00 20.02
C GLN A 410 17.68 6.61 19.99
N GLU A 411 18.19 6.09 18.87
CA GLU A 411 19.64 5.82 18.68
C GLU A 411 20.49 7.07 18.84
N ASN A 412 19.93 8.25 18.53
CA ASN A 412 20.59 9.55 18.69
C ASN A 412 20.21 10.27 20.00
N GLY A 413 19.59 9.59 20.97
CA GLY A 413 19.17 10.15 22.25
C GLY A 413 18.05 11.19 22.14
N MET A 414 17.24 11.13 21.08
CA MET A 414 16.13 12.04 20.80
C MET A 414 14.77 11.34 20.90
N LYS A 415 13.69 12.13 20.97
CA LYS A 415 12.30 11.66 20.86
C LYS A 415 11.66 12.23 19.59
N VAL A 416 10.50 11.71 19.22
CA VAL A 416 9.67 12.25 18.12
C VAL A 416 8.35 12.78 18.69
N ASP A 417 7.92 13.95 18.27
CA ASP A 417 6.60 14.51 18.58
C ASP A 417 5.50 13.74 17.82
N ILE A 418 5.11 12.61 18.40
CA ILE A 418 4.07 11.72 17.86
C ILE A 418 2.71 12.42 17.84
N LYS A 419 2.42 13.29 18.82
CA LYS A 419 1.12 13.97 18.92
C LYS A 419 0.86 14.85 17.70
N THR A 420 1.80 15.71 17.36
CA THR A 420 1.68 16.57 16.16
C THR A 420 1.66 15.74 14.87
N PHE A 421 2.41 14.64 14.81
CA PHE A 421 2.34 13.71 13.67
C PHE A 421 0.92 13.13 13.48
N GLU A 422 0.30 12.63 14.56
CA GLU A 422 -1.05 12.08 14.52
C GLU A 422 -2.12 13.12 14.17
N GLU A 423 -1.99 14.36 14.68
CA GLU A 423 -2.88 15.46 14.31
C GLU A 423 -2.82 15.77 12.80
N LEU A 424 -1.63 15.77 12.19
CA LEU A 424 -1.44 15.98 10.77
C LEU A 424 -2.01 14.81 9.95
N MET A 425 -1.81 13.57 10.39
CA MET A 425 -2.39 12.36 9.78
C MET A 425 -3.92 12.40 9.80
N ASN A 426 -4.52 12.81 10.93
CA ASN A 426 -5.96 12.92 11.05
C ASN A 426 -6.54 14.03 10.14
N LYS A 427 -5.89 15.18 10.06
CA LYS A 427 -6.27 16.24 9.10
C LYS A 427 -6.25 15.77 7.64
N GLN A 428 -5.28 14.95 7.28
CA GLN A 428 -5.21 14.37 5.93
C GLN A 428 -6.36 13.39 5.70
N ARG A 429 -6.67 12.52 6.68
CA ARG A 429 -7.82 11.60 6.63
C ARG A 429 -9.16 12.33 6.52
N GLU A 430 -9.32 13.42 7.28
CA GLU A 430 -10.53 14.26 7.21
C GLU A 430 -10.71 14.92 5.85
N LYS A 431 -9.62 15.43 5.24
CA LYS A 431 -9.66 15.96 3.87
C LYS A 431 -10.08 14.88 2.86
N ALA A 432 -9.59 13.66 3.01
CA ALA A 432 -10.00 12.53 2.17
C ALA A 432 -11.46 12.12 2.40
N LYS A 433 -11.96 12.18 3.65
CA LYS A 433 -13.39 11.95 3.99
C LYS A 433 -14.30 13.07 3.50
N ALA A 434 -13.89 14.34 3.61
CA ALA A 434 -14.69 15.48 3.15
C ALA A 434 -14.93 15.49 1.63
N ALA A 435 -14.10 14.80 0.85
CA ALA A 435 -14.32 14.56 -0.57
C ALA A 435 -15.45 13.56 -0.86
N ARG A 436 -15.96 12.82 0.16
CA ARG A 436 -17.09 11.87 0.08
C ARG A 436 -18.37 12.49 0.64
N LYS A 437 -18.89 13.52 -0.02
CA LYS A 437 -20.04 14.33 0.46
C LYS A 437 -21.42 13.65 0.44
N SER A 438 -21.58 12.37 0.10
CA SER A 438 -22.90 11.76 -0.15
C SER A 438 -23.57 11.05 1.06
N GLU A 439 -22.90 10.85 2.18
CA GLU A 439 -23.48 10.04 3.28
C GLU A 439 -24.56 10.77 4.12
N TYR A 440 -24.48 12.10 4.29
CA TYR A 440 -25.44 12.84 5.12
C TYR A 440 -26.83 13.00 4.50
N GLU A 441 -26.94 13.09 3.17
CA GLU A 441 -28.26 13.21 2.48
C GLU A 441 -29.04 11.88 2.50
N ILE A 442 -28.35 10.75 2.59
CA ILE A 442 -28.95 9.41 2.60
C ILE A 442 -29.67 9.15 3.93
N ASP A 443 -29.09 9.57 5.04
CA ASP A 443 -29.66 9.34 6.39
C ASP A 443 -30.95 10.15 6.62
N GLU A 444 -31.02 11.39 6.15
CA GLU A 444 -32.23 12.21 6.21
C GLU A 444 -33.35 11.59 5.42
N LEU A 445 -33.08 11.15 4.18
CA LEU A 445 -34.09 10.53 3.30
C LEU A 445 -34.54 9.16 3.84
N ALA A 446 -33.64 8.35 4.39
CA ALA A 446 -33.94 7.07 5.01
C ALA A 446 -34.93 7.23 6.19
N SER A 447 -34.78 8.28 6.98
CA SER A 447 -35.72 8.62 8.06
C SER A 447 -37.10 8.95 7.55
N VAL A 448 -37.19 9.73 6.46
CA VAL A 448 -38.50 10.12 5.83
C VAL A 448 -39.17 8.91 5.21
N LEU A 449 -38.46 8.00 4.59
CA LEU A 449 -38.99 6.80 3.95
C LEU A 449 -39.22 5.63 4.94
N SER A 450 -38.79 5.74 6.18
CA SER A 450 -38.92 4.70 7.21
C SER A 450 -40.30 4.08 7.37
N PRO A 451 -41.44 4.81 7.26
CA PRO A 451 -42.76 4.22 7.40
C PRO A 451 -43.20 3.30 6.25
N LEU A 452 -42.55 3.37 5.09
CA LEU A 452 -42.94 2.59 3.91
C LEU A 452 -42.45 1.14 4.03
N ALA A 453 -43.14 0.22 3.36
CA ALA A 453 -42.68 -1.14 3.17
C ALA A 453 -41.48 -1.20 2.21
N PRO A 454 -40.59 -2.20 2.31
CA PRO A 454 -39.54 -2.43 1.32
C PRO A 454 -40.11 -2.61 -0.08
N THR A 455 -39.43 -2.04 -1.09
CA THR A 455 -39.85 -2.15 -2.49
C THR A 455 -39.54 -3.55 -3.04
N ALA A 456 -40.57 -4.18 -3.69
CA ALA A 456 -40.34 -5.49 -4.30
C ALA A 456 -39.59 -5.35 -5.63
N PHE A 457 -38.36 -5.86 -5.70
CA PHE A 457 -37.53 -5.86 -6.91
C PHE A 457 -37.89 -7.05 -7.82
N VAL A 458 -38.37 -6.78 -9.04
CA VAL A 458 -38.74 -7.79 -10.06
C VAL A 458 -37.86 -7.73 -11.32
N GLY A 459 -36.82 -6.90 -11.32
CA GLY A 459 -36.02 -6.52 -12.49
C GLY A 459 -34.95 -7.51 -12.92
N TYR A 460 -34.86 -8.71 -12.33
CA TYR A 460 -34.02 -9.77 -12.89
C TYR A 460 -34.59 -10.39 -14.15
N GLU A 461 -35.93 -10.47 -14.25
CA GLU A 461 -36.63 -11.11 -15.36
C GLU A 461 -37.44 -10.12 -16.19
N ASN A 462 -37.88 -9.00 -15.58
CA ASN A 462 -38.77 -8.04 -16.22
C ASN A 462 -38.08 -6.70 -16.47
N PHE A 463 -38.25 -6.14 -17.64
CA PHE A 463 -37.75 -4.81 -18.01
C PHE A 463 -38.83 -3.72 -17.82
N GLU A 464 -40.11 -4.13 -17.63
CA GLU A 464 -41.20 -3.25 -17.31
C GLU A 464 -42.15 -3.93 -16.31
N THR A 465 -42.84 -3.14 -15.50
CA THR A 465 -43.88 -3.64 -14.59
C THR A 465 -44.93 -2.57 -14.29
N GLU A 466 -46.17 -3.00 -14.10
CA GLU A 466 -47.21 -2.13 -13.51
C GLU A 466 -46.92 -2.01 -12.01
N SER A 467 -46.97 -0.79 -11.49
CA SER A 467 -46.64 -0.46 -10.10
C SER A 467 -47.57 0.63 -9.58
N GLN A 468 -47.57 0.84 -8.26
CA GLN A 468 -48.31 1.89 -7.60
C GLN A 468 -47.37 2.87 -6.88
N VAL A 469 -47.61 4.16 -7.03
CA VAL A 469 -46.83 5.21 -6.37
C VAL A 469 -47.12 5.20 -4.87
N GLN A 470 -46.09 5.05 -4.06
CA GLN A 470 -46.14 4.97 -2.59
C GLN A 470 -45.77 6.29 -1.93
N PHE A 471 -44.88 7.07 -2.55
CA PHE A 471 -44.35 8.30 -1.97
C PHE A 471 -43.80 9.24 -3.03
N ILE A 472 -43.95 10.56 -2.79
CA ILE A 472 -43.42 11.62 -3.64
C ILE A 472 -42.74 12.67 -2.76
N LEU A 473 -41.48 13.03 -3.09
CA LEU A 473 -40.78 14.14 -2.48
C LEU A 473 -40.41 15.17 -3.55
N ALA A 474 -40.96 16.37 -3.47
CA ALA A 474 -40.66 17.47 -4.36
C ALA A 474 -39.75 18.47 -3.66
N GLY A 475 -38.48 18.52 -4.10
CA GLY A 475 -37.42 19.24 -3.38
C GLY A 475 -37.19 18.65 -1.99
N LYS A 476 -37.61 19.35 -0.93
CA LYS A 476 -37.50 18.86 0.46
C LYS A 476 -38.83 18.55 1.12
N ALA A 477 -39.94 18.66 0.39
CA ALA A 477 -41.28 18.48 0.93
C ALA A 477 -41.94 17.20 0.41
N ALA A 478 -42.42 16.36 1.33
CA ALA A 478 -43.30 15.25 0.99
C ALA A 478 -44.66 15.81 0.53
N VAL A 479 -45.18 15.35 -0.62
CA VAL A 479 -46.41 15.85 -1.23
C VAL A 479 -47.30 14.69 -1.66
N GLU A 480 -48.62 14.88 -1.63
CA GLU A 480 -49.58 13.87 -2.13
C GLU A 480 -49.68 13.88 -3.65
N LYS A 481 -49.42 15.03 -4.28
CA LYS A 481 -49.43 15.21 -5.73
C LYS A 481 -48.34 16.17 -6.17
N CYS A 482 -47.71 15.88 -7.32
CA CYS A 482 -46.69 16.74 -7.91
C CYS A 482 -46.94 16.90 -9.43
N ASP A 483 -46.83 18.15 -9.92
CA ASP A 483 -46.89 18.52 -11.34
C ASP A 483 -45.74 19.45 -11.75
N ASP A 484 -44.75 19.65 -10.88
CA ASP A 484 -43.64 20.54 -11.14
C ASP A 484 -42.60 19.90 -12.06
N THR A 485 -42.49 20.45 -13.27
CA THR A 485 -41.52 20.00 -14.28
C THR A 485 -40.12 20.64 -14.15
N LYS A 486 -39.92 21.56 -13.20
CA LYS A 486 -38.68 22.35 -13.10
C LYS A 486 -37.72 21.87 -12.03
N GLN A 487 -38.22 21.11 -11.06
CA GLN A 487 -37.36 20.61 -9.97
C GLN A 487 -37.15 19.11 -10.04
N ASP A 488 -36.10 18.64 -9.37
CA ASP A 488 -35.87 17.22 -9.19
C ASP A 488 -36.88 16.65 -8.17
N VAL A 489 -37.49 15.53 -8.53
CA VAL A 489 -38.52 14.85 -7.73
C VAL A 489 -38.00 13.45 -7.37
N ILE A 490 -38.29 12.99 -6.15
CA ILE A 490 -38.11 11.61 -5.75
C ILE A 490 -39.47 10.90 -5.72
N VAL A 491 -39.51 9.73 -6.36
CA VAL A 491 -40.69 8.86 -6.36
C VAL A 491 -40.33 7.51 -5.77
N VAL A 492 -41.24 6.86 -5.04
CA VAL A 492 -41.12 5.48 -4.54
C VAL A 492 -42.30 4.67 -5.01
N LEU A 493 -42.01 3.44 -5.47
CA LEU A 493 -43.03 2.48 -5.94
C LEU A 493 -43.12 1.27 -5.02
N ASP A 494 -44.24 0.54 -5.03
CA ASP A 494 -44.44 -0.72 -4.29
C ASP A 494 -43.58 -1.86 -4.86
N LYS A 495 -43.41 -1.92 -6.17
CA LYS A 495 -42.56 -2.88 -6.88
C LYS A 495 -41.87 -2.24 -8.09
N THR A 496 -40.72 -2.82 -8.54
CA THR A 496 -39.91 -2.17 -9.55
C THR A 496 -39.10 -3.12 -10.39
N PRO A 497 -38.90 -2.84 -11.71
CA PRO A 497 -37.91 -3.48 -12.55
C PRO A 497 -36.52 -2.80 -12.47
N PHE A 498 -36.44 -1.61 -11.86
CA PHE A 498 -35.20 -0.82 -11.78
C PHE A 498 -34.25 -1.39 -10.72
N TYR A 499 -33.05 -1.71 -11.12
CA TYR A 499 -31.97 -2.06 -10.20
C TYR A 499 -31.47 -0.79 -9.51
N ALA A 500 -31.43 -0.80 -8.19
CA ALA A 500 -30.88 0.28 -7.40
C ALA A 500 -29.37 0.10 -7.24
N GLU A 501 -28.62 1.18 -7.26
CA GLU A 501 -27.17 1.17 -7.12
C GLU A 501 -26.72 0.31 -5.92
N SER A 502 -25.93 -0.71 -6.20
CA SER A 502 -25.43 -1.64 -5.20
C SER A 502 -24.28 -2.49 -5.73
N GLY A 503 -23.34 -2.86 -4.84
CA GLY A 503 -22.25 -3.79 -5.19
C GLY A 503 -21.32 -3.29 -6.29
N GLY A 504 -21.26 -1.98 -6.49
CA GLY A 504 -20.46 -1.34 -7.55
C GLY A 504 -21.16 -1.26 -8.92
N GLN A 505 -22.37 -1.80 -9.06
CA GLN A 505 -23.21 -1.58 -10.25
C GLN A 505 -24.05 -0.32 -10.07
N VAL A 506 -24.01 0.59 -11.04
CA VAL A 506 -24.84 1.81 -11.07
C VAL A 506 -26.33 1.49 -11.14
N GLY A 507 -27.16 2.41 -10.62
CA GLY A 507 -28.62 2.33 -10.72
C GLY A 507 -29.13 2.43 -12.16
N ASP A 508 -30.28 1.85 -12.44
CA ASP A 508 -30.93 1.96 -13.74
C ASP A 508 -31.56 3.33 -13.96
N THR A 509 -31.70 3.66 -15.22
CA THR A 509 -32.47 4.80 -15.71
C THR A 509 -33.63 4.31 -16.57
N GLY A 510 -34.58 5.19 -16.87
CA GLY A 510 -35.73 4.86 -17.69
C GLY A 510 -36.88 5.83 -17.46
N VAL A 511 -38.10 5.32 -17.55
CA VAL A 511 -39.32 6.13 -17.40
C VAL A 511 -40.34 5.45 -16.49
N ILE A 512 -41.10 6.27 -15.78
CA ILE A 512 -42.29 5.86 -15.05
C ILE A 512 -43.44 6.65 -15.69
N GLU A 513 -44.42 5.97 -16.28
CA GLU A 513 -45.43 6.60 -17.11
C GLU A 513 -46.84 6.03 -16.94
N ASN A 514 -47.84 6.83 -17.30
CA ASN A 514 -49.19 6.40 -17.63
C ASN A 514 -49.74 7.27 -18.79
N LYS A 515 -51.03 7.24 -19.09
CA LYS A 515 -51.61 7.99 -20.21
C LYS A 515 -51.32 9.49 -20.12
N ASP A 516 -51.38 10.07 -18.93
CA ASP A 516 -51.34 11.51 -18.70
C ASP A 516 -50.02 11.98 -18.03
N PHE A 517 -49.16 11.07 -17.59
CA PHE A 517 -47.95 11.33 -16.81
C PHE A 517 -46.74 10.67 -17.44
N LEU A 518 -45.59 11.37 -17.40
CA LEU A 518 -44.27 10.87 -17.76
C LEU A 518 -43.22 11.43 -16.82
N PHE A 519 -42.54 10.55 -16.11
CA PHE A 519 -41.41 10.86 -15.22
C PHE A 519 -40.17 10.18 -15.75
N LYS A 520 -39.14 10.98 -16.03
CA LYS A 520 -37.84 10.48 -16.47
C LYS A 520 -36.95 10.19 -15.27
N VAL A 521 -36.62 8.93 -15.09
CA VAL A 521 -35.72 8.47 -14.04
C VAL A 521 -34.27 8.68 -14.49
N THR A 522 -33.53 9.47 -13.75
CA THR A 522 -32.10 9.74 -14.00
C THR A 522 -31.19 8.93 -13.10
N ASP A 523 -31.67 8.45 -11.94
CA ASP A 523 -30.95 7.63 -11.01
C ASP A 523 -31.89 6.80 -10.14
N THR A 524 -31.41 5.59 -9.76
CA THR A 524 -32.16 4.65 -8.90
C THR A 524 -31.29 4.23 -7.74
N GLN A 525 -31.70 4.56 -6.53
CA GLN A 525 -30.99 4.31 -5.28
C GLN A 525 -31.82 3.50 -4.30
N LYS A 526 -31.23 3.00 -3.24
CA LYS A 526 -31.94 2.32 -2.16
C LYS A 526 -31.49 2.75 -0.77
N THR A 527 -32.42 2.73 0.18
CA THR A 527 -32.11 2.90 1.59
C THR A 527 -31.54 1.61 2.20
N PRO A 528 -30.83 1.68 3.36
CA PRO A 528 -30.29 0.50 4.04
C PRO A 528 -31.36 -0.57 4.38
N ASP A 529 -32.59 -0.16 4.61
CA ASP A 529 -33.74 -1.01 4.93
C ASP A 529 -34.53 -1.46 3.69
N GLY A 530 -33.98 -1.27 2.47
CA GLY A 530 -34.48 -1.92 1.24
C GLY A 530 -35.56 -1.17 0.47
N LYS A 531 -35.82 0.12 0.75
CA LYS A 531 -36.72 0.93 -0.05
C LYS A 531 -35.97 1.50 -1.26
N ILE A 532 -36.54 1.29 -2.46
CA ILE A 532 -35.96 1.77 -3.70
C ILE A 532 -36.66 3.08 -4.08
N TYR A 533 -35.84 4.10 -4.35
CA TYR A 533 -36.36 5.40 -4.76
C TYR A 533 -35.67 5.88 -6.04
N TYR A 534 -36.42 6.67 -6.81
CA TYR A 534 -36.06 7.19 -8.12
C TYR A 534 -35.87 8.68 -8.05
N ARG A 535 -34.71 9.16 -8.48
CA ARG A 535 -34.47 10.58 -8.73
C ARG A 535 -34.74 10.88 -10.21
N GLY A 536 -35.47 11.98 -10.48
CA GLY A 536 -35.76 12.35 -11.86
C GLY A 536 -36.61 13.59 -11.96
N ARG A 537 -37.18 13.77 -13.13
CA ARG A 537 -38.04 14.94 -13.45
C ARG A 537 -39.35 14.53 -14.11
N ILE A 538 -40.39 15.26 -13.80
CA ILE A 538 -41.67 15.15 -14.51
C ILE A 538 -41.51 15.85 -15.86
N GLU A 539 -41.64 15.12 -16.96
CA GLU A 539 -41.59 15.70 -18.30
C GLU A 539 -43.00 16.08 -18.80
N ARG A 540 -44.03 15.41 -18.29
CA ARG A 540 -45.43 15.66 -18.68
C ARG A 540 -46.38 15.25 -17.56
N GLY A 541 -47.42 16.05 -17.34
CA GLY A 541 -48.57 15.73 -16.48
C GLY A 541 -48.27 15.88 -15.00
N SER A 542 -48.99 15.12 -14.19
CA SER A 542 -48.86 15.11 -12.74
C SER A 542 -48.96 13.69 -12.21
N VAL A 543 -48.38 13.44 -11.04
CA VAL A 543 -48.45 12.15 -10.34
C VAL A 543 -49.00 12.33 -8.94
N SER A 544 -49.78 11.35 -8.46
CA SER A 544 -50.35 11.31 -7.12
C SER A 544 -50.02 10.01 -6.42
N ILE A 545 -49.92 10.05 -5.07
CA ILE A 545 -49.78 8.84 -4.26
C ILE A 545 -50.98 7.93 -4.52
N GLY A 546 -50.73 6.61 -4.65
CA GLY A 546 -51.77 5.61 -4.95
C GLY A 546 -52.05 5.42 -6.45
N GLU A 547 -51.47 6.25 -7.31
CA GLU A 547 -51.67 6.18 -8.76
C GLU A 547 -50.96 4.96 -9.37
N LYS A 548 -51.66 4.31 -10.34
CA LYS A 548 -51.06 3.20 -11.11
C LYS A 548 -50.21 3.75 -12.25
N VAL A 549 -49.01 3.25 -12.34
CA VAL A 549 -48.02 3.64 -13.35
C VAL A 549 -47.33 2.41 -13.92
N THR A 550 -46.77 2.52 -15.11
CA THR A 550 -45.87 1.53 -15.68
C THR A 550 -44.44 2.02 -15.53
N ALA A 551 -43.63 1.25 -14.86
CA ALA A 551 -42.20 1.50 -14.67
C ALA A 551 -41.40 0.72 -15.73
N LYS A 552 -40.63 1.43 -16.57
CA LYS A 552 -39.84 0.88 -17.70
C LYS A 552 -38.39 1.32 -17.60
N ILE A 553 -37.47 0.36 -17.60
CA ILE A 553 -36.04 0.68 -17.64
C ILE A 553 -35.57 0.96 -19.07
N ASP A 554 -34.45 1.67 -19.18
CA ASP A 554 -33.65 1.71 -20.40
C ASP A 554 -32.95 0.35 -20.61
N VAL A 555 -33.55 -0.43 -21.51
CA VAL A 555 -33.15 -1.82 -21.76
C VAL A 555 -31.73 -1.90 -22.34
N GLU A 556 -31.40 -1.00 -23.28
CA GLU A 556 -30.07 -1.01 -23.93
C GLU A 556 -28.99 -0.68 -22.90
N ARG A 557 -29.19 0.34 -22.08
CA ARG A 557 -28.31 0.69 -20.98
C ARG A 557 -28.12 -0.47 -19.99
N ARG A 558 -29.23 -1.10 -19.53
CA ARG A 558 -29.20 -2.27 -18.64
C ARG A 558 -28.41 -3.43 -19.24
N LEU A 559 -28.55 -3.75 -20.51
CA LEU A 559 -27.85 -4.81 -21.18
C LEU A 559 -26.34 -4.51 -21.24
N ASN A 560 -25.94 -3.27 -21.49
CA ASN A 560 -24.54 -2.87 -21.47
C ASN A 560 -23.94 -2.97 -20.07
N ILE A 561 -24.66 -2.53 -19.04
CA ILE A 561 -24.26 -2.72 -17.62
C ILE A 561 -24.10 -4.22 -17.31
N SER A 562 -25.06 -5.06 -17.71
CA SER A 562 -25.00 -6.51 -17.46
C SER A 562 -23.82 -7.20 -18.16
N ARG A 563 -23.43 -6.74 -19.37
CA ARG A 563 -22.23 -7.19 -20.08
C ARG A 563 -20.97 -6.84 -19.29
N ASN A 564 -20.83 -5.58 -18.89
CA ASN A 564 -19.69 -5.10 -18.12
C ASN A 564 -19.60 -5.79 -16.75
N HIS A 565 -20.74 -6.02 -16.08
CA HIS A 565 -20.76 -6.71 -14.79
C HIS A 565 -20.36 -8.18 -14.93
N SER A 566 -20.87 -8.87 -15.94
CA SER A 566 -20.48 -10.27 -16.21
C SER A 566 -19.00 -10.39 -16.60
N ALA A 567 -18.51 -9.46 -17.42
CA ALA A 567 -17.08 -9.37 -17.75
C ALA A 567 -16.18 -9.16 -16.51
N THR A 568 -16.66 -8.43 -15.49
CA THR A 568 -15.94 -8.21 -14.23
C THR A 568 -15.66 -9.53 -13.49
N HIS A 569 -16.62 -10.43 -13.44
CA HIS A 569 -16.44 -11.76 -12.83
C HIS A 569 -15.42 -12.63 -13.60
N LEU A 570 -15.49 -12.61 -14.94
CA LEU A 570 -14.52 -13.32 -15.77
C LEU A 570 -13.13 -12.72 -15.60
N LEU A 571 -13.02 -11.39 -15.54
CA LEU A 571 -11.77 -10.66 -15.30
C LEU A 571 -11.16 -11.03 -13.94
N HIS A 572 -11.97 -11.04 -12.88
CA HIS A 572 -11.50 -11.40 -11.53
C HIS A 572 -10.89 -12.80 -11.52
N LYS A 573 -11.57 -13.79 -12.09
CA LYS A 573 -11.07 -15.16 -12.18
C LYS A 573 -9.82 -15.26 -13.06
N ALA A 574 -9.78 -14.58 -14.20
CA ALA A 574 -8.61 -14.56 -15.08
C ALA A 574 -7.38 -13.94 -14.40
N LEU A 575 -7.58 -12.85 -13.65
CA LEU A 575 -6.52 -12.23 -12.86
C LEU A 575 -5.98 -13.18 -11.78
N LYS A 576 -6.84 -13.91 -11.07
CA LYS A 576 -6.38 -14.95 -10.13
C LYS A 576 -5.55 -16.03 -10.80
N GLU A 577 -5.96 -16.49 -11.97
CA GLU A 577 -5.25 -17.55 -12.71
C GLU A 577 -3.90 -17.09 -13.28
N VAL A 578 -3.75 -15.82 -13.63
CA VAL A 578 -2.51 -15.27 -14.21
C VAL A 578 -1.56 -14.77 -13.14
N LEU A 579 -2.08 -14.04 -12.15
CA LEU A 579 -1.27 -13.35 -11.14
C LEU A 579 -1.15 -14.14 -9.83
N GLY A 580 -2.14 -14.99 -9.52
CA GLY A 580 -2.18 -15.83 -8.32
C GLY A 580 -3.39 -15.57 -7.42
N GLU A 581 -3.62 -16.46 -6.47
CA GLU A 581 -4.80 -16.50 -5.58
C GLU A 581 -4.90 -15.28 -4.63
N HIS A 582 -3.84 -14.51 -4.47
CA HIS A 582 -3.83 -13.28 -3.66
C HIS A 582 -4.65 -12.13 -4.27
N VAL A 583 -5.04 -12.25 -5.53
CA VAL A 583 -5.88 -11.25 -6.20
C VAL A 583 -7.27 -11.28 -5.59
N ASN A 584 -7.62 -10.24 -4.84
CA ASN A 584 -8.94 -10.07 -4.26
C ASN A 584 -9.49 -8.71 -4.65
N GLN A 585 -10.79 -8.63 -4.87
CA GLN A 585 -11.47 -7.37 -5.15
C GLN A 585 -11.38 -6.44 -3.95
N SER A 586 -10.97 -5.19 -4.20
CA SER A 586 -10.94 -4.10 -3.22
C SER A 586 -11.98 -3.02 -3.52
N GLY A 587 -12.41 -2.94 -4.79
CA GLY A 587 -13.44 -2.04 -5.25
C GLY A 587 -13.90 -2.42 -6.65
N SER A 588 -15.12 -2.01 -7.01
CA SER A 588 -15.69 -2.18 -8.35
C SER A 588 -16.60 -1.02 -8.70
N LEU A 589 -16.63 -0.65 -9.95
CA LEU A 589 -17.63 0.23 -10.53
C LEU A 589 -17.99 -0.30 -11.93
N VAL A 590 -19.27 -0.49 -12.16
CA VAL A 590 -19.80 -1.01 -13.43
C VAL A 590 -20.90 -0.08 -13.92
N ASP A 591 -20.67 0.55 -15.05
CA ASP A 591 -21.62 1.39 -15.74
C ASP A 591 -21.90 0.87 -17.19
N GLU A 592 -22.71 1.58 -17.96
CA GLU A 592 -23.03 1.23 -19.33
C GLU A 592 -21.86 1.35 -20.30
N HIS A 593 -20.81 2.11 -19.95
CA HIS A 593 -19.69 2.40 -20.82
C HIS A 593 -18.49 1.50 -20.55
N LYS A 594 -18.17 1.26 -19.27
CA LYS A 594 -16.98 0.53 -18.85
C LYS A 594 -17.15 -0.20 -17.53
N LEU A 595 -16.25 -1.10 -17.25
CA LEU A 595 -16.04 -1.63 -15.92
C LEU A 595 -14.74 -1.09 -15.33
N ARG A 596 -14.73 -0.92 -14.02
CA ARG A 596 -13.53 -0.61 -13.20
C ARG A 596 -13.41 -1.66 -12.12
N PHE A 597 -12.24 -2.27 -12.04
CA PHE A 597 -11.95 -3.30 -11.06
C PHE A 597 -10.67 -2.96 -10.29
N ASP A 598 -10.82 -2.71 -9.00
CA ASP A 598 -9.72 -2.44 -8.08
C ASP A 598 -9.40 -3.73 -7.32
N PHE A 599 -8.14 -4.16 -7.34
CA PHE A 599 -7.73 -5.44 -6.77
C PHE A 599 -6.36 -5.37 -6.09
N SER A 600 -6.14 -6.33 -5.19
CA SER A 600 -4.89 -6.48 -4.48
C SER A 600 -3.79 -7.07 -5.38
N HIS A 601 -2.74 -6.29 -5.65
CA HIS A 601 -1.52 -6.76 -6.32
C HIS A 601 -0.37 -5.80 -6.05
N PHE A 602 0.84 -6.32 -5.94
CA PHE A 602 2.04 -5.62 -5.45
C PHE A 602 2.82 -4.86 -6.52
N SER A 603 2.65 -5.18 -7.81
CA SER A 603 3.37 -4.57 -8.94
C SER A 603 2.43 -4.16 -10.07
N SER A 604 2.94 -3.36 -11.03
CA SER A 604 2.26 -3.12 -12.30
C SER A 604 2.20 -4.42 -13.11
N LEU A 605 1.10 -4.63 -13.83
CA LEU A 605 1.00 -5.75 -14.74
C LEU A 605 1.91 -5.51 -15.97
N THR A 606 2.58 -6.56 -16.36
CA THR A 606 3.35 -6.54 -17.61
C THR A 606 2.41 -6.58 -18.83
N PRO A 607 2.85 -6.09 -19.99
CA PRO A 607 2.07 -6.21 -21.22
C PRO A 607 1.68 -7.67 -21.56
N ASP A 608 2.52 -8.65 -21.20
CA ASP A 608 2.23 -10.07 -21.39
C ASP A 608 1.15 -10.58 -20.44
N GLU A 609 1.17 -10.20 -19.17
CA GLU A 609 0.13 -10.54 -18.20
C GLU A 609 -1.21 -9.95 -18.61
N ILE A 610 -1.25 -8.69 -19.05
CA ILE A 610 -2.46 -8.05 -19.59
C ILE A 610 -3.00 -8.86 -20.77
N ARG A 611 -2.15 -9.22 -21.74
CA ARG A 611 -2.56 -10.04 -22.89
C ARG A 611 -3.09 -11.41 -22.48
N GLN A 612 -2.46 -12.07 -21.51
CA GLN A 612 -2.92 -13.37 -21.00
C GLN A 612 -4.28 -13.27 -20.32
N VAL A 613 -4.50 -12.23 -19.52
CA VAL A 613 -5.79 -11.96 -18.86
C VAL A 613 -6.88 -11.73 -19.90
N GLU A 614 -6.63 -10.84 -20.88
CA GLU A 614 -7.56 -10.58 -21.98
C GLU A 614 -7.88 -11.84 -22.79
N PHE A 615 -6.86 -12.63 -23.12
CA PHE A 615 -7.03 -13.88 -23.83
C PHE A 615 -7.92 -14.86 -23.07
N LYS A 616 -7.70 -15.03 -21.76
CA LYS A 616 -8.50 -15.93 -20.93
C LYS A 616 -9.96 -15.47 -20.84
N VAL A 617 -10.21 -14.17 -20.60
CA VAL A 617 -11.56 -13.61 -20.57
C VAL A 617 -12.27 -13.85 -21.90
N ASN A 618 -11.65 -13.46 -23.02
CA ASN A 618 -12.24 -13.63 -24.35
C ASN A 618 -12.42 -15.12 -24.73
N HIS A 619 -11.51 -15.99 -24.28
CA HIS A 619 -11.67 -17.43 -24.51
C HIS A 619 -12.94 -17.99 -23.83
N VAL A 620 -13.24 -17.54 -22.60
CA VAL A 620 -14.46 -17.94 -21.89
C VAL A 620 -15.72 -17.32 -22.54
N ILE A 621 -15.62 -16.08 -22.98
CA ILE A 621 -16.70 -15.42 -23.74
C ILE A 621 -17.05 -16.23 -25.00
N LEU A 622 -16.04 -16.61 -25.78
CA LEU A 622 -16.22 -17.37 -27.04
C LEU A 622 -16.72 -18.79 -26.80
N LYS A 623 -16.50 -19.39 -25.63
CA LYS A 623 -17.09 -20.68 -25.25
C LYS A 623 -18.60 -20.62 -25.06
N ASN A 624 -19.17 -19.45 -24.96
CA ASN A 624 -20.59 -19.20 -24.77
C ASN A 624 -21.22 -20.05 -23.64
N LEU A 625 -20.58 -20.02 -22.45
CA LEU A 625 -21.01 -20.78 -21.29
C LEU A 625 -22.35 -20.22 -20.75
N PRO A 626 -23.28 -21.09 -20.30
CA PRO A 626 -24.51 -20.62 -19.66
C PRO A 626 -24.23 -19.93 -18.32
N VAL A 627 -24.97 -18.90 -18.01
CA VAL A 627 -24.96 -18.23 -16.70
C VAL A 627 -26.14 -18.76 -15.89
N SER A 628 -25.85 -19.47 -14.80
CA SER A 628 -26.85 -19.96 -13.88
C SER A 628 -26.83 -19.17 -12.58
N ILE A 629 -28.02 -18.93 -12.03
CA ILE A 629 -28.19 -18.10 -10.85
C ILE A 629 -29.12 -18.86 -9.89
N TYR A 630 -28.70 -19.01 -8.63
CA TYR A 630 -29.51 -19.66 -7.60
C TYR A 630 -29.32 -19.01 -6.23
N GLN A 631 -30.23 -19.29 -5.31
CA GLN A 631 -30.12 -18.87 -3.91
C GLN A 631 -29.77 -20.06 -3.02
N THR A 632 -28.91 -19.85 -2.04
CA THR A 632 -28.51 -20.84 -1.05
C THR A 632 -28.12 -20.17 0.26
N THR A 633 -27.81 -20.94 1.29
CA THR A 633 -27.28 -20.38 2.52
C THR A 633 -25.79 -19.98 2.35
N LEU A 634 -25.35 -18.99 3.09
CA LEU A 634 -23.93 -18.56 3.07
C LEU A 634 -22.98 -19.73 3.42
N ARG A 635 -23.43 -20.63 4.29
CA ARG A 635 -22.68 -21.82 4.69
C ARG A 635 -22.50 -22.78 3.52
N GLU A 636 -23.58 -23.14 2.83
CA GLU A 636 -23.53 -24.04 1.66
C GLU A 636 -22.72 -23.45 0.51
N ALA A 637 -22.85 -22.13 0.28
CA ALA A 637 -22.04 -21.45 -0.71
C ALA A 637 -20.52 -21.60 -0.43
N ARG A 638 -20.12 -21.43 0.82
CA ARG A 638 -18.71 -21.62 1.24
C ARG A 638 -18.24 -23.06 1.08
N GLU A 639 -19.06 -24.04 1.44
CA GLU A 639 -18.77 -25.46 1.29
C GLU A 639 -18.60 -25.85 -0.20
N GLN A 640 -19.28 -25.16 -1.11
CA GLN A 640 -19.15 -25.30 -2.57
C GLN A 640 -17.99 -24.52 -3.19
N GLY A 641 -17.17 -23.81 -2.39
CA GLY A 641 -16.05 -23.03 -2.86
C GLY A 641 -16.43 -21.75 -3.59
N VAL A 642 -17.63 -21.20 -3.35
CA VAL A 642 -18.08 -19.93 -3.93
C VAL A 642 -17.26 -18.78 -3.36
N ILE A 643 -16.76 -17.90 -4.22
CA ILE A 643 -16.00 -16.72 -3.81
C ILE A 643 -16.94 -15.72 -3.12
N ALA A 644 -16.66 -15.43 -1.85
CA ALA A 644 -17.34 -14.43 -1.04
C ALA A 644 -16.40 -13.26 -0.79
N LEU A 645 -16.67 -12.10 -1.42
CA LEU A 645 -15.75 -10.95 -1.43
C LEU A 645 -15.81 -10.07 -0.18
N PHE A 646 -16.93 -10.07 0.55
CA PHE A 646 -17.16 -9.19 1.70
C PHE A 646 -17.65 -10.00 2.90
N ASN A 647 -16.75 -10.42 3.78
CA ASN A 647 -17.05 -11.32 4.90
C ASN A 647 -18.07 -10.78 5.93
N GLU A 648 -18.42 -9.49 5.91
CA GLU A 648 -19.17 -8.82 6.99
C GLU A 648 -20.57 -8.35 6.60
N LYS A 649 -21.01 -8.52 5.34
CA LYS A 649 -22.26 -7.92 4.82
C LYS A 649 -23.28 -8.88 4.22
N TYR A 650 -23.07 -10.18 4.31
CA TYR A 650 -23.98 -11.14 3.73
C TYR A 650 -25.08 -11.55 4.72
N GLN A 651 -26.34 -11.57 4.24
CA GLN A 651 -27.43 -12.19 4.93
C GLN A 651 -27.27 -13.72 4.92
N GLU A 652 -28.07 -14.43 5.73
CA GLU A 652 -28.05 -15.89 5.79
C GLU A 652 -28.31 -16.54 4.44
N ASN A 653 -29.24 -15.96 3.64
CA ASN A 653 -29.51 -16.37 2.27
C ASN A 653 -28.76 -15.48 1.28
N VAL A 654 -28.00 -16.09 0.39
CA VAL A 654 -27.14 -15.43 -0.59
C VAL A 654 -27.48 -15.87 -2.01
N ARG A 655 -27.25 -14.96 -2.96
CA ARG A 655 -27.43 -15.21 -4.40
C ARG A 655 -26.07 -15.55 -5.01
N VAL A 656 -25.98 -16.71 -5.64
CA VAL A 656 -24.77 -17.21 -6.33
C VAL A 656 -24.97 -17.05 -7.83
N VAL A 657 -23.94 -16.50 -8.48
CA VAL A 657 -23.86 -16.39 -9.95
C VAL A 657 -22.73 -17.30 -10.44
N CYS A 658 -23.06 -18.21 -11.37
CA CYS A 658 -22.11 -19.16 -11.95
C CYS A 658 -22.00 -18.95 -13.46
N PHE A 659 -20.78 -18.82 -13.96
CA PHE A 659 -20.44 -18.78 -15.38
C PHE A 659 -19.92 -20.16 -15.81
N GLY A 660 -20.84 -21.08 -16.09
CA GLY A 660 -20.50 -22.51 -16.24
C GLY A 660 -19.70 -23.00 -15.03
N ASP A 661 -18.59 -23.71 -15.29
CA ASP A 661 -17.64 -24.16 -14.27
C ASP A 661 -16.45 -23.20 -14.09
N TYR A 662 -16.43 -22.05 -14.79
CA TYR A 662 -15.27 -21.16 -14.79
C TYR A 662 -15.21 -20.25 -13.55
N SER A 663 -16.32 -19.60 -13.19
CA SER A 663 -16.40 -18.74 -12.01
C SER A 663 -17.71 -18.94 -11.26
N LYS A 664 -17.64 -18.89 -9.91
CA LYS A 664 -18.79 -18.94 -9.01
C LYS A 664 -18.59 -17.90 -7.92
N GLU A 665 -19.46 -16.88 -7.88
CA GLU A 665 -19.30 -15.76 -6.95
C GLU A 665 -20.64 -15.34 -6.34
N LEU A 666 -20.58 -14.79 -5.12
CA LEU A 666 -21.75 -14.14 -4.50
C LEU A 666 -21.98 -12.78 -5.15
N CYS A 667 -23.13 -12.63 -5.82
CA CYS A 667 -23.43 -11.37 -6.50
C CYS A 667 -24.94 -11.08 -6.59
N GLY A 668 -25.31 -9.83 -6.22
CA GLY A 668 -26.69 -9.32 -6.33
C GLY A 668 -26.99 -8.57 -7.63
N GLY A 669 -26.01 -8.38 -8.50
CA GLY A 669 -26.14 -7.57 -9.72
C GLY A 669 -26.89 -8.25 -10.87
N THR A 670 -26.98 -7.53 -11.98
CA THR A 670 -27.61 -8.02 -13.21
C THR A 670 -26.57 -8.59 -14.15
N HIS A 671 -26.88 -9.72 -14.80
CA HIS A 671 -25.95 -10.47 -15.63
C HIS A 671 -26.56 -10.90 -16.95
N VAL A 672 -25.70 -11.20 -17.92
CA VAL A 672 -26.08 -11.84 -19.18
C VAL A 672 -26.54 -13.29 -18.94
N LYS A 673 -27.27 -13.87 -19.90
CA LYS A 673 -27.74 -15.27 -19.82
C LYS A 673 -26.67 -16.26 -20.27
N SER A 674 -25.75 -15.83 -21.09
CA SER A 674 -24.59 -16.62 -21.52
C SER A 674 -23.37 -15.72 -21.73
N THR A 675 -22.16 -16.27 -21.57
CA THR A 675 -20.92 -15.48 -21.69
C THR A 675 -20.74 -14.87 -23.09
N GLY A 676 -21.28 -15.49 -24.13
CA GLY A 676 -21.24 -14.94 -25.50
C GLY A 676 -21.95 -13.60 -25.68
N GLU A 677 -22.98 -13.29 -24.86
CA GLU A 677 -23.69 -12.02 -24.90
C GLU A 677 -22.82 -10.83 -24.42
N ILE A 678 -21.71 -11.08 -23.73
CA ILE A 678 -20.75 -10.06 -23.31
C ILE A 678 -20.13 -9.38 -24.55
N GLY A 679 -19.91 -10.13 -25.62
CA GLY A 679 -19.09 -9.73 -26.76
C GLY A 679 -17.60 -9.80 -26.41
N LEU A 680 -16.74 -9.16 -27.21
CA LEU A 680 -15.32 -9.11 -26.88
C LEU A 680 -15.06 -8.16 -25.71
N PHE A 681 -13.96 -8.44 -24.98
CA PHE A 681 -13.48 -7.66 -23.85
C PHE A 681 -12.07 -7.13 -24.10
N LYS A 682 -11.78 -5.89 -23.66
CA LYS A 682 -10.47 -5.26 -23.73
C LYS A 682 -10.17 -4.47 -22.47
N ILE A 683 -8.95 -4.60 -21.96
CA ILE A 683 -8.40 -3.72 -20.92
C ILE A 683 -7.92 -2.43 -21.58
N ILE A 684 -8.45 -1.28 -21.13
CA ILE A 684 -8.08 0.03 -21.68
C ILE A 684 -7.06 0.78 -20.82
N SER A 685 -7.04 0.50 -19.52
CA SER A 685 -6.01 1.08 -18.63
C SER A 685 -5.70 0.13 -17.48
N GLU A 686 -4.47 0.21 -16.99
CA GLU A 686 -3.99 -0.40 -15.77
C GLU A 686 -3.18 0.65 -14.99
N SER A 687 -3.51 0.87 -13.71
CA SER A 687 -2.89 1.92 -12.90
C SER A 687 -2.84 1.55 -11.42
N SER A 688 -2.03 2.29 -10.64
CA SER A 688 -1.99 2.18 -9.19
C SER A 688 -3.06 3.07 -8.57
N VAL A 689 -3.82 2.54 -7.60
CA VAL A 689 -4.77 3.31 -6.77
C VAL A 689 -4.16 3.63 -5.41
N GLY A 690 -3.23 2.81 -5.00
CA GLY A 690 -2.55 2.90 -3.73
C GLY A 690 -1.52 1.79 -3.60
N SER A 691 -0.81 1.76 -2.48
CA SER A 691 0.18 0.73 -2.27
C SER A 691 -0.49 -0.65 -2.11
N GLY A 692 -0.06 -1.60 -2.94
CA GLY A 692 -0.64 -2.95 -2.97
C GLY A 692 -2.02 -3.03 -3.62
N LEU A 693 -2.49 -1.94 -4.28
CA LEU A 693 -3.77 -1.90 -4.96
C LEU A 693 -3.60 -1.45 -6.41
N ARG A 694 -4.13 -2.22 -7.33
CA ARG A 694 -4.12 -1.95 -8.77
C ARG A 694 -5.55 -1.75 -9.26
N ARG A 695 -5.71 -0.95 -10.29
CA ARG A 695 -6.96 -0.67 -10.98
C ARG A 695 -6.86 -1.09 -12.42
N ILE A 696 -7.84 -1.84 -12.87
CA ILE A 696 -8.07 -2.11 -14.29
C ILE A 696 -9.38 -1.43 -14.70
N GLU A 697 -9.36 -0.75 -15.83
CA GLU A 697 -10.55 -0.35 -16.55
C GLU A 697 -10.65 -1.16 -17.83
N GLY A 698 -11.85 -1.65 -18.11
CA GLY A 698 -12.11 -2.48 -19.30
C GLY A 698 -13.44 -2.13 -19.96
N VAL A 699 -13.55 -2.47 -21.23
CA VAL A 699 -14.72 -2.26 -22.04
C VAL A 699 -15.10 -3.56 -22.77
N CYS A 700 -16.39 -3.76 -23.00
CA CYS A 700 -16.88 -4.92 -23.74
C CYS A 700 -18.02 -4.57 -24.70
N GLY A 701 -18.42 -5.53 -25.55
CA GLY A 701 -19.57 -5.41 -26.45
C GLY A 701 -19.45 -4.24 -27.42
N PHE A 702 -20.54 -3.49 -27.57
CA PHE A 702 -20.61 -2.35 -28.49
C PHE A 702 -19.65 -1.21 -28.13
N ASN A 703 -19.42 -0.99 -26.84
CA ASN A 703 -18.46 0.03 -26.41
C ASN A 703 -17.04 -0.32 -26.84
N LEU A 704 -16.65 -1.60 -26.82
CA LEU A 704 -15.38 -2.04 -27.40
C LEU A 704 -15.33 -1.82 -28.90
N MET A 705 -16.41 -2.11 -29.64
CA MET A 705 -16.46 -1.85 -31.08
C MET A 705 -16.22 -0.37 -31.38
N ASN A 706 -16.90 0.53 -30.67
CA ASN A 706 -16.70 1.97 -30.83
C ASN A 706 -15.26 2.38 -30.53
N TYR A 707 -14.70 1.90 -29.40
CA TYR A 707 -13.31 2.15 -29.04
C TYR A 707 -12.33 1.66 -30.12
N LEU A 708 -12.56 0.50 -30.72
CA LEU A 708 -11.74 -0.01 -31.81
C LEU A 708 -11.86 0.83 -33.08
N TYR A 709 -13.07 1.24 -33.45
CA TYR A 709 -13.29 2.10 -34.62
C TYR A 709 -12.61 3.46 -34.45
N GLU A 710 -12.71 4.10 -33.30
CA GLU A 710 -12.03 5.36 -33.01
C GLU A 710 -10.51 5.23 -33.14
N ASN A 711 -9.93 4.17 -32.57
CA ASN A 711 -8.49 3.94 -32.69
C ASN A 711 -8.05 3.62 -34.12
N LEU A 712 -8.81 2.83 -34.88
CA LEU A 712 -8.54 2.55 -36.28
C LEU A 712 -8.64 3.81 -37.14
N GLU A 713 -9.61 4.68 -36.86
CA GLU A 713 -9.74 5.97 -37.55
C GLU A 713 -8.58 6.91 -37.28
N ILE A 714 -8.10 6.96 -36.01
CA ILE A 714 -6.89 7.72 -35.67
C ILE A 714 -5.67 7.16 -36.42
N LEU A 715 -5.52 5.85 -36.46
CA LEU A 715 -4.45 5.19 -37.17
C LEU A 715 -4.49 5.47 -38.69
N ASP A 716 -5.67 5.40 -39.28
CA ASP A 716 -5.87 5.71 -40.72
C ASP A 716 -5.57 7.19 -40.99
N LYS A 717 -6.07 8.11 -40.17
CA LYS A 717 -5.75 9.55 -40.30
C LYS A 717 -4.26 9.84 -40.16
N ALA A 718 -3.58 9.22 -39.21
CA ALA A 718 -2.15 9.38 -39.01
C ALA A 718 -1.36 8.83 -40.23
N SER A 719 -1.74 7.68 -40.75
CA SER A 719 -1.12 7.05 -41.93
C SER A 719 -1.30 7.92 -43.17
N LYS A 720 -2.50 8.46 -43.36
CA LYS A 720 -2.79 9.39 -44.48
C LYS A 720 -2.00 10.69 -44.36
N LEU A 721 -1.90 11.27 -43.15
CA LEU A 721 -1.14 12.50 -42.90
C LEU A 721 0.35 12.30 -43.26
N LEU A 722 0.90 11.16 -42.89
CA LEU A 722 2.30 10.80 -43.12
C LEU A 722 2.54 10.11 -44.48
N LYS A 723 1.49 9.95 -45.30
CA LYS A 723 1.50 9.30 -46.60
C LYS A 723 2.20 7.92 -46.62
N THR A 724 1.78 7.09 -45.68
CA THR A 724 2.30 5.72 -45.48
C THR A 724 1.18 4.75 -45.15
N SER A 725 1.46 3.43 -45.16
CA SER A 725 0.54 2.43 -44.68
C SER A 725 0.57 2.32 -43.14
N PRO A 726 -0.47 1.80 -42.47
CA PRO A 726 -0.46 1.57 -41.01
C PRO A 726 0.70 0.72 -40.52
N GLU A 727 1.11 -0.29 -41.30
CA GLU A 727 2.21 -1.20 -40.98
C GLU A 727 3.57 -0.50 -40.98
N GLU A 728 3.73 0.52 -41.83
CA GLU A 728 4.97 1.27 -42.01
C GLU A 728 5.01 2.59 -41.21
N LEU A 729 3.93 2.89 -40.48
CA LEU A 729 3.78 4.17 -39.79
C LEU A 729 4.93 4.46 -38.79
N LEU A 730 5.30 3.48 -37.97
CA LEU A 730 6.41 3.64 -37.02
C LEU A 730 7.74 3.90 -37.71
N LYS A 731 8.03 3.18 -38.81
CA LYS A 731 9.22 3.38 -39.58
C LYS A 731 9.26 4.79 -40.18
N LYS A 732 8.10 5.28 -40.65
CA LYS A 732 8.00 6.65 -41.20
C LYS A 732 8.22 7.75 -40.17
N ILE A 733 7.71 7.52 -38.94
CA ILE A 733 7.95 8.44 -37.82
C ILE A 733 9.45 8.47 -37.47
N ASP A 734 10.09 7.30 -37.39
CA ASP A 734 11.53 7.21 -37.12
C ASP A 734 12.37 7.91 -38.18
N GLU A 735 12.01 7.72 -39.46
CA GLU A 735 12.66 8.41 -40.58
C GLU A 735 12.53 9.95 -40.45
N LEU A 736 11.31 10.45 -40.20
CA LEU A 736 11.04 11.86 -40.04
C LEU A 736 11.75 12.47 -38.82
N THR A 737 11.80 11.71 -37.74
CA THR A 737 12.51 12.14 -36.50
C THR A 737 14.01 12.20 -36.75
N GLY A 738 14.55 11.24 -37.53
CA GLY A 738 15.94 11.25 -37.97
C GLY A 738 16.26 12.46 -38.87
N GLN A 739 15.40 12.73 -39.84
CA GLN A 739 15.54 13.88 -40.73
C GLN A 739 15.47 15.21 -39.97
N LEU A 740 14.59 15.33 -39.00
CA LEU A 740 14.48 16.53 -38.18
C LEU A 740 15.79 16.81 -37.41
N LYS A 741 16.34 15.79 -36.76
CA LYS A 741 17.64 15.89 -36.05
C LYS A 741 18.79 16.26 -36.98
N GLU A 742 18.79 15.73 -38.20
CA GLU A 742 19.81 16.05 -39.20
C GLU A 742 19.67 17.51 -39.68
N GLN A 743 18.44 17.96 -39.95
CA GLN A 743 18.16 19.35 -40.30
C GLN A 743 18.53 20.33 -39.19
N GLU A 744 18.25 20.02 -37.94
CA GLU A 744 18.66 20.81 -36.79
C GLU A 744 20.19 20.96 -36.72
N ARG A 745 20.93 19.85 -36.86
CA ARG A 745 22.41 19.87 -36.92
C ARG A 745 22.95 20.69 -38.09
N MET A 746 22.33 20.56 -39.26
CA MET A 746 22.74 21.30 -40.44
C MET A 746 22.49 22.79 -40.31
N LEU A 747 21.36 23.15 -39.70
CA LEU A 747 21.00 24.56 -39.39
C LEU A 747 21.98 25.16 -38.40
N GLU A 748 22.38 24.42 -37.36
CA GLU A 748 23.38 24.85 -36.38
C GLU A 748 24.78 25.01 -37.02
N SER A 749 25.19 24.08 -37.90
CA SER A 749 26.44 24.16 -38.66
C SER A 749 26.45 25.36 -39.61
N LEU A 750 25.34 25.63 -40.31
CA LEU A 750 25.22 26.77 -41.20
C LEU A 750 25.27 28.10 -40.45
N LYS A 751 24.60 28.19 -39.27
CA LYS A 751 24.71 29.39 -38.39
C LYS A 751 26.14 29.64 -37.96
N GLN A 752 26.87 28.56 -37.61
CA GLN A 752 28.26 28.69 -37.18
C GLN A 752 29.20 29.10 -38.35
N GLN A 753 28.96 28.60 -39.58
CA GLN A 753 29.68 29.02 -40.76
C GLN A 753 29.42 30.50 -41.09
N LEU A 754 28.18 30.96 -41.04
CA LEU A 754 27.83 32.36 -41.23
C LEU A 754 28.51 33.28 -40.20
N ALA A 755 28.47 32.91 -38.91
CA ALA A 755 29.14 33.65 -37.82
C ALA A 755 30.66 33.72 -38.04
N ASN A 756 31.29 32.59 -38.45
CA ASN A 756 32.72 32.60 -38.77
C ASN A 756 33.10 33.47 -39.97
N SER A 757 32.27 33.45 -41.02
CA SER A 757 32.50 34.32 -42.22
C SER A 757 32.40 35.79 -41.84
N GLU A 758 31.39 36.13 -41.03
CA GLU A 758 31.22 37.54 -40.54
C GLU A 758 32.38 37.96 -39.62
N VAL A 759 32.85 37.04 -38.75
CA VAL A 759 34.05 37.28 -37.94
C VAL A 759 35.28 37.57 -38.79
N GLU A 760 35.46 36.90 -39.93
CA GLU A 760 36.59 37.16 -40.87
C GLU A 760 36.52 38.54 -41.48
N GLU A 761 35.33 39.00 -41.88
CA GLU A 761 35.12 40.34 -42.36
C GLU A 761 35.37 41.43 -41.29
N ILE A 762 34.93 41.13 -40.02
CA ILE A 762 35.13 42.04 -38.91
C ILE A 762 36.61 42.14 -38.52
N VAL A 763 37.37 41.06 -38.60
CA VAL A 763 38.84 41.11 -38.32
C VAL A 763 39.57 42.10 -39.26
N GLN A 764 39.16 42.21 -40.53
CA GLN A 764 39.71 43.15 -41.44
C GLN A 764 39.46 44.63 -41.10
N LYS A 765 38.49 44.92 -40.22
CA LYS A 765 38.17 46.26 -39.73
C LYS A 765 38.99 46.70 -38.53
N VAL A 766 40.03 45.96 -38.13
CA VAL A 766 40.96 46.35 -37.08
C VAL A 766 41.60 47.67 -37.40
N LYS A 767 41.55 48.60 -36.45
CA LYS A 767 42.25 49.89 -36.49
C LYS A 767 43.17 50.05 -35.30
N PRO A 768 44.43 50.39 -35.51
CA PRO A 768 45.30 50.68 -34.38
C PRO A 768 44.97 52.08 -33.81
N VAL A 769 44.78 52.19 -32.52
CA VAL A 769 44.61 53.43 -31.76
C VAL A 769 45.79 53.47 -30.78
N ASN A 770 46.74 54.38 -31.04
CA ASN A 770 47.95 54.57 -30.24
C ASN A 770 48.66 53.27 -29.84
N GLY A 771 48.77 52.33 -30.82
CA GLY A 771 49.43 51.03 -30.60
C GLY A 771 48.56 49.88 -30.09
N ILE A 772 47.30 50.08 -29.91
CA ILE A 772 46.32 49.04 -29.47
C ILE A 772 45.39 48.69 -30.64
N ASN A 773 45.21 47.39 -30.93
CA ASN A 773 44.28 46.97 -31.96
C ASN A 773 42.83 47.12 -31.43
N VAL A 774 42.01 47.86 -32.13
CA VAL A 774 40.59 48.10 -31.76
C VAL A 774 39.72 47.61 -32.89
N ILE A 775 38.79 46.76 -32.59
CA ILE A 775 37.68 46.38 -33.45
C ILE A 775 36.43 47.07 -32.93
N SER A 776 35.78 47.88 -33.73
CA SER A 776 34.42 48.38 -33.45
C SER A 776 33.58 48.13 -34.68
N ALA A 777 32.62 47.23 -34.60
CA ALA A 777 31.86 46.79 -35.77
C ALA A 777 30.42 46.44 -35.41
N ARG A 778 29.55 46.67 -36.39
CA ARG A 778 28.20 46.13 -36.36
C ARG A 778 28.26 44.65 -36.75
N ALA A 779 27.61 43.80 -35.96
CA ALA A 779 27.47 42.38 -36.20
C ALA A 779 26.00 42.01 -36.46
N ASN A 780 25.75 41.00 -37.27
CA ASN A 780 24.42 40.53 -37.58
C ASN A 780 23.98 39.39 -36.59
N ALA A 781 24.07 39.67 -35.31
CA ALA A 781 23.72 38.73 -34.25
C ALA A 781 22.29 38.97 -33.76
N LYS A 782 21.53 37.90 -33.53
CA LYS A 782 20.15 37.96 -33.04
C LYS A 782 20.05 37.91 -31.51
N SER A 783 21.07 37.42 -30.85
CA SER A 783 21.14 37.32 -29.41
C SER A 783 22.46 37.86 -28.83
N ILE A 784 22.46 38.10 -27.55
CA ILE A 784 23.67 38.49 -26.82
C ILE A 784 24.71 37.37 -26.78
N ASP A 785 24.25 36.12 -26.83
CA ASP A 785 25.13 34.93 -26.82
C ASP A 785 25.83 34.74 -28.15
N ASP A 786 25.15 35.07 -29.26
CA ASP A 786 25.79 35.11 -30.59
C ASP A 786 26.91 36.15 -30.60
N LEU A 787 26.66 37.38 -30.11
CA LEU A 787 27.67 38.41 -29.98
C LEU A 787 28.84 38.00 -29.10
N ARG A 788 28.60 37.30 -28.00
CA ARG A 788 29.64 36.75 -27.11
C ARG A 788 30.55 35.78 -27.87
N MET A 789 29.97 34.85 -28.58
CA MET A 789 30.69 33.85 -29.35
C MET A 789 31.58 34.49 -30.41
N MET A 790 31.06 35.52 -31.09
CA MET A 790 31.84 36.31 -32.05
C MET A 790 32.98 37.09 -31.39
N VAL A 791 32.76 37.73 -30.25
CA VAL A 791 33.82 38.43 -29.48
C VAL A 791 34.90 37.49 -29.03
N ASP A 792 34.54 36.31 -28.49
CA ASP A 792 35.51 35.29 -28.08
C ASP A 792 36.36 34.77 -29.23
N THR A 793 35.72 34.50 -30.36
CA THR A 793 36.43 34.13 -31.61
C THR A 793 37.38 35.23 -32.11
N LEU A 794 36.94 36.49 -32.08
CA LEU A 794 37.77 37.65 -32.44
C LEU A 794 38.96 37.84 -31.47
N ARG A 795 38.74 37.64 -30.15
CA ARG A 795 39.84 37.72 -29.15
C ARG A 795 40.96 36.71 -29.46
N GLN A 796 40.59 35.50 -29.89
CA GLN A 796 41.57 34.47 -30.25
C GLN A 796 42.35 34.86 -31.52
N LYS A 797 41.70 35.50 -32.51
CA LYS A 797 42.33 35.89 -33.77
C LYS A 797 43.23 37.10 -33.65
N ILE A 798 42.87 38.12 -32.86
CA ILE A 798 43.67 39.37 -32.78
C ILE A 798 44.79 39.33 -31.73
N LYS A 799 44.84 38.30 -30.88
CA LYS A 799 45.82 38.10 -29.80
C LYS A 799 45.89 39.21 -28.77
N THR A 800 45.96 40.48 -29.15
CA THR A 800 46.01 41.66 -28.27
C THR A 800 45.12 42.73 -28.86
N GLY A 801 44.07 43.21 -28.11
CA GLY A 801 43.15 44.24 -28.56
C GLY A 801 41.90 44.41 -27.74
N ILE A 802 41.10 45.37 -28.13
CA ILE A 802 39.77 45.71 -27.62
C ILE A 802 38.75 45.47 -28.73
N ILE A 803 37.74 44.69 -28.45
CA ILE A 803 36.68 44.34 -29.39
C ILE A 803 35.35 44.89 -28.88
N VAL A 804 34.67 45.64 -29.69
CA VAL A 804 33.33 46.17 -29.42
C VAL A 804 32.42 45.75 -30.56
N LEU A 805 31.49 44.86 -30.30
CA LEU A 805 30.47 44.51 -31.26
C LEU A 805 29.11 45.03 -30.84
N GLY A 806 28.36 45.50 -31.81
CA GLY A 806 26.98 45.92 -31.61
C GLY A 806 26.05 45.30 -32.64
N SER A 807 24.88 44.92 -32.23
CA SER A 807 23.81 44.40 -33.08
C SER A 807 22.47 45.03 -32.76
N CYS A 808 21.55 44.99 -33.71
CA CYS A 808 20.16 45.41 -33.52
C CYS A 808 19.25 44.22 -33.72
N SER A 809 18.51 43.81 -32.70
CA SER A 809 17.51 42.76 -32.74
C SER A 809 16.24 43.21 -32.01
N ASP A 810 15.07 42.97 -32.58
CA ASP A 810 13.76 43.32 -32.02
C ASP A 810 13.65 44.78 -31.55
N ASN A 811 14.16 45.70 -32.38
CA ASN A 811 14.16 47.14 -32.09
C ASN A 811 14.97 47.56 -30.84
N LYS A 812 15.92 46.71 -30.40
CA LYS A 812 16.84 46.96 -29.27
C LYS A 812 18.27 46.82 -29.78
N VAL A 813 19.13 47.61 -29.20
CA VAL A 813 20.57 47.52 -29.46
C VAL A 813 21.21 46.60 -28.42
N LEU A 814 22.06 45.71 -28.88
CA LEU A 814 22.89 44.84 -28.03
C LEU A 814 24.35 45.18 -28.25
N PHE A 815 25.11 45.31 -27.19
CA PHE A 815 26.56 45.53 -27.23
C PHE A 815 27.30 44.50 -26.44
N VAL A 816 28.42 44.05 -26.91
CA VAL A 816 29.37 43.22 -26.19
C VAL A 816 30.77 43.78 -26.37
N VAL A 817 31.50 43.89 -25.27
CA VAL A 817 32.90 44.36 -25.26
C VAL A 817 33.80 43.25 -24.70
N GLY A 818 34.83 42.89 -25.43
CA GLY A 818 35.90 42.02 -24.96
C GLY A 818 37.26 42.75 -24.94
N VAL A 819 38.01 42.62 -23.89
CA VAL A 819 39.37 43.14 -23.70
C VAL A 819 40.31 41.98 -23.47
N THR A 820 41.44 41.94 -24.11
CA THR A 820 42.44 40.87 -23.92
C THR A 820 43.16 41.01 -22.58
N ASP A 821 43.62 39.90 -22.00
CA ASP A 821 44.17 39.84 -20.64
C ASP A 821 45.42 40.71 -20.41
N ASP A 822 46.20 40.92 -21.44
CA ASP A 822 47.36 41.82 -21.41
C ASP A 822 46.97 43.30 -21.30
N LEU A 823 45.82 43.70 -21.91
CA LEU A 823 45.29 45.07 -21.82
C LEU A 823 44.48 45.27 -20.52
N THR A 824 43.82 44.25 -20.01
CA THR A 824 43.19 44.33 -18.68
C THR A 824 44.23 44.58 -17.59
N LYS A 825 45.39 43.93 -17.65
CA LYS A 825 46.52 44.15 -16.76
C LYS A 825 47.13 45.56 -16.90
N LYS A 826 46.97 46.23 -18.02
CA LYS A 826 47.37 47.63 -18.28
C LYS A 826 46.31 48.65 -17.86
N GLY A 827 45.19 48.22 -17.26
CA GLY A 827 44.14 49.08 -16.70
C GLY A 827 42.93 49.30 -17.61
N TYR A 828 42.87 48.67 -18.79
CA TYR A 828 41.67 48.76 -19.66
C TYR A 828 40.56 47.86 -19.12
N ASN A 829 39.34 48.43 -19.02
CA ASN A 829 38.19 47.78 -18.41
C ASN A 829 37.00 47.76 -19.36
N ALA A 830 36.58 46.55 -19.78
CA ALA A 830 35.41 46.37 -20.67
C ALA A 830 34.14 46.96 -20.08
N GLY A 831 33.95 46.91 -18.75
CA GLY A 831 32.80 47.49 -18.06
C GLY A 831 32.74 49.02 -18.12
N GLU A 832 33.89 49.72 -18.18
CA GLU A 832 33.91 51.17 -18.36
C GLU A 832 33.66 51.57 -19.83
N ILE A 833 34.26 50.82 -20.76
CA ILE A 833 34.07 51.05 -22.19
C ILE A 833 32.61 50.91 -22.57
N ILE A 834 32.00 49.79 -22.14
CA ILE A 834 30.60 49.48 -22.51
C ILE A 834 29.60 50.45 -21.92
N LYS A 835 29.85 50.98 -20.72
CA LYS A 835 29.00 52.03 -20.11
C LYS A 835 28.97 53.30 -20.94
N LYS A 836 30.12 53.74 -21.45
CA LYS A 836 30.22 54.93 -22.32
C LYS A 836 29.53 54.70 -23.67
N VAL A 837 29.78 53.54 -24.29
CA VAL A 837 29.19 53.13 -25.56
C VAL A 837 27.66 53.00 -25.47
N ALA A 838 27.16 52.27 -24.46
CA ALA A 838 25.74 52.08 -24.29
C ALA A 838 24.96 53.37 -23.98
N LYS A 839 25.57 54.34 -23.31
CA LYS A 839 24.97 55.63 -22.99
C LYS A 839 24.60 56.39 -24.23
N ILE A 840 25.40 56.30 -25.31
CA ILE A 840 25.13 56.95 -26.62
C ILE A 840 23.85 56.37 -27.24
N ALA A 841 23.62 55.07 -27.12
CA ALA A 841 22.42 54.40 -27.61
C ALA A 841 21.25 54.43 -26.61
N GLY A 842 21.30 55.26 -25.57
CA GLY A 842 20.23 55.42 -24.59
C GLY A 842 20.04 54.18 -23.70
N GLY A 843 21.12 53.50 -23.41
CA GLY A 843 21.14 52.25 -22.67
C GLY A 843 22.12 52.23 -21.50
N GLY A 844 22.33 51.04 -20.94
CA GLY A 844 23.26 50.78 -19.87
C GLY A 844 23.69 49.34 -19.82
N GLY A 845 24.78 49.06 -19.14
CA GLY A 845 25.31 47.72 -18.94
C GLY A 845 26.54 47.72 -18.06
N GLY A 846 27.23 46.62 -18.00
CA GLY A 846 28.42 46.41 -17.21
C GLY A 846 28.96 45.00 -17.35
N GLY A 847 30.01 44.72 -16.61
CA GLY A 847 30.63 43.39 -16.63
C GLY A 847 31.98 43.41 -15.94
N ARG A 848 32.74 42.39 -16.18
CA ARG A 848 34.10 42.22 -15.68
C ARG A 848 35.08 43.06 -16.49
N PRO A 849 36.30 43.27 -16.01
CA PRO A 849 37.32 44.01 -16.75
C PRO A 849 37.66 43.45 -18.14
N ASP A 850 37.58 42.14 -18.27
CA ASP A 850 37.88 41.39 -19.51
C ASP A 850 36.69 41.27 -20.47
N PHE A 851 35.46 41.37 -19.92
CA PHE A 851 34.25 41.13 -20.71
C PHE A 851 33.03 41.88 -20.15
N ALA A 852 32.29 42.61 -20.98
CA ALA A 852 31.10 43.34 -20.57
C ALA A 852 30.01 43.33 -21.65
N GLN A 853 28.75 43.48 -21.21
CA GLN A 853 27.61 43.53 -22.10
C GLN A 853 26.64 44.65 -21.72
N ALA A 854 25.93 45.18 -22.72
CA ALA A 854 24.96 46.26 -22.52
C ALA A 854 23.81 46.15 -23.52
N GLY A 855 22.67 46.76 -23.15
CA GLY A 855 21.55 46.99 -24.04
C GLY A 855 21.31 48.46 -24.26
N GLY A 856 20.78 48.87 -25.45
CA GLY A 856 20.36 50.22 -25.79
C GLY A 856 18.94 50.27 -26.33
N LYS A 857 18.28 51.44 -26.19
CA LYS A 857 16.89 51.63 -26.61
C LYS A 857 16.76 52.32 -28.00
N ASN A 858 17.85 52.89 -28.55
CA ASN A 858 17.83 53.69 -29.75
C ASN A 858 18.63 52.99 -30.86
N PRO A 859 17.97 52.20 -31.72
CA PRO A 859 18.62 51.47 -32.83
C PRO A 859 19.38 52.38 -33.80
N ASP A 860 18.84 53.57 -34.10
CA ASP A 860 19.45 54.51 -35.04
C ASP A 860 20.79 55.06 -34.55
N LYS A 861 21.09 54.92 -33.25
CA LYS A 861 22.36 55.37 -32.67
C LYS A 861 23.40 54.27 -32.53
N LEU A 862 23.14 53.07 -33.06
CA LEU A 862 24.08 51.94 -33.01
C LEU A 862 25.42 52.32 -33.68
N ASP A 863 25.38 52.85 -34.89
CA ASP A 863 26.59 53.16 -35.64
C ASP A 863 27.32 54.37 -35.06
N GLU A 864 26.59 55.36 -34.49
CA GLU A 864 27.17 56.51 -33.74
C GLU A 864 27.94 55.96 -32.50
N ALA A 865 27.33 55.03 -31.76
CA ALA A 865 27.95 54.44 -30.59
C ALA A 865 29.22 53.62 -30.92
N LEU A 866 29.17 52.82 -32.00
CA LEU A 866 30.32 52.05 -32.50
C LEU A 866 31.44 52.96 -33.01
N ASN A 867 31.14 54.04 -33.71
CA ASN A 867 32.16 55.01 -34.19
C ASN A 867 32.81 55.76 -33.04
N ALA A 868 32.08 56.02 -31.93
CA ALA A 868 32.62 56.74 -30.76
C ALA A 868 33.63 55.85 -29.96
N VAL A 869 33.67 54.53 -30.20
CA VAL A 869 34.58 53.61 -29.48
C VAL A 869 36.02 54.04 -29.59
N PHE A 870 36.47 54.46 -30.72
CA PHE A 870 37.85 54.91 -30.97
C PHE A 870 38.24 56.06 -30.07
N ALA A 871 37.40 57.14 -30.06
CA ALA A 871 37.61 58.32 -29.20
C ALA A 871 37.51 57.95 -27.68
N ILE A 872 36.60 57.04 -27.32
CA ILE A 872 36.47 56.57 -25.94
C ILE A 872 37.74 55.83 -25.46
N ILE A 873 38.39 55.06 -26.33
CA ILE A 873 39.62 54.35 -26.01
C ILE A 873 40.81 55.37 -25.94
N GLU A 874 40.91 56.34 -26.80
CA GLU A 874 41.88 57.39 -26.71
C GLU A 874 41.79 58.21 -25.38
N GLU A 875 40.55 58.55 -24.99
CA GLU A 875 40.30 59.26 -23.71
C GLU A 875 40.72 58.39 -22.50
N LEU A 876 40.47 57.05 -22.57
CA LEU A 876 40.84 56.16 -21.49
C LEU A 876 42.34 55.95 -21.40
N GLN A 877 43.05 55.95 -22.53
CA GLN A 877 44.52 55.84 -22.59
C GLN A 877 45.23 57.06 -21.96
N ASN A 878 44.68 58.25 -22.10
CA ASN A 878 45.19 59.45 -21.43
C ASN A 878 44.96 59.50 -19.92
N LYS A 879 44.14 58.54 -19.38
CA LYS A 879 43.83 58.38 -17.93
C LYS A 879 44.57 57.27 -17.26
N ILE A 880 45.01 56.31 -18.04
CA ILE A 880 45.85 55.18 -17.62
C ILE A 880 47.31 55.52 -17.67
#